data_4ace122f4cd4301b3915fea8e6b3a20c
#
_entry.id   4ace122f4cd4301b3915fea8e6b3a20c
#
_cell.length_a   1.000
_cell.length_b   1.000
_cell.length_c   1.000
_cell.angle_alpha   90.00
_cell.angle_beta   90.00
_cell.angle_gamma   90.00
#
_symmetry.space_group_name_H-M   'P 1'
#
loop_
_entity.id
_entity.type
_entity.pdbx_description
1 polymer ?
#
loop_
_entity_poly.entity_id
_entity_poly.type
_entity_poly.pdbx_seq_one_letter_code
_entity_poly.pdbx_strand_id
1 'polypeptide(L)'
;MVDFSASCTRDHIIAVKHGKRREFAVFVDDIVAAGFAGGNRHNVSDQSQFRLLGQRRFAPFFITQFLGALNDNVFRQGLIILVTFQGVLIAGMDHSELANVAAMLFILPFFLFSATSGQLADKYEKSILMRRVKLLEVVLMIIAALALVTGAYVILLFVLFLMGCQSTLFGPVKYAYLPQQLATEELVGGNALVEAGTYVAIILGLIIGGLVVALGPESHMLLGACLVGFAILGYLASRRIPTTRAVDPELTINWNAWTETWRIVGYAREKKVVFLSILGVSWFWFFGSAMTVQLPAYTLIILNGNEAITISLLVAFAVGVGIGSLLCERMSGHRIELGLVPFGSIGLSIFAIDLYFAQPIAAGAAIGTVGEFLGRPGSWRILIDIVLLGAFGGFYSVPLYALIQQHSERKQLSRIIAANNILNAIFMVTAFGLSMAVLGMGFSIPELFVVLALLNALVAVYIYSLMPEFLMRFLAWIFVNIIYRVRPSGIENVPDEGPAVVVCNHVSYMDPIVLAASIRRPMRFVMYYKIFKLPLLRFFFQNMKAIPIASAREDKQLMMEAFDKVDAELAKGNIVCIFPEGGITRDGEIQRFRPGVEKVIASRAVPVVPVALGHLWGSWFSRSKGGGVRKIPGRLFARVRVIIGEPVPPGEVSAAKLEILVRALRGDLR
;
A
#
# COMPACT_ATOMS: atom_id res chain seq x y z
N MET A 1 -28.61 -9.05 -61.29
CA MET A 1 -29.02 -9.35 -59.93
C MET A 1 -27.80 -9.20 -59.07
N VAL A 2 -27.85 -8.25 -58.25
CA VAL A 2 -26.72 -7.56 -57.62
C VAL A 2 -26.36 -8.26 -56.32
N ASP A 3 -25.08 -8.60 -56.17
CA ASP A 3 -24.46 -9.02 -54.91
C ASP A 3 -24.29 -7.81 -53.98
N PHE A 4 -24.96 -7.81 -52.86
CA PHE A 4 -24.77 -6.84 -51.78
C PHE A 4 -24.98 -7.57 -50.45
N SER A 5 -23.91 -8.10 -49.89
CA SER A 5 -23.81 -8.38 -48.44
C SER A 5 -22.47 -9.02 -48.09
N ALA A 6 -21.53 -8.31 -47.53
CA ALA A 6 -20.47 -8.87 -46.62
C ALA A 6 -19.36 -7.89 -46.23
N SER A 7 -19.54 -6.58 -46.35
CA SER A 7 -18.43 -5.67 -45.98
C SER A 7 -18.70 -4.74 -44.77
N CYS A 8 -19.92 -4.73 -44.22
CA CYS A 8 -20.32 -3.75 -43.20
C CYS A 8 -20.20 -4.22 -41.75
N THR A 9 -19.90 -5.49 -41.48
CA THR A 9 -19.92 -6.05 -40.13
C THR A 9 -18.54 -6.12 -39.46
N ARG A 10 -17.45 -6.09 -40.22
CA ARG A 10 -16.10 -6.19 -39.66
C ARG A 10 -15.56 -4.86 -39.11
N ASP A 11 -15.83 -3.76 -39.78
CA ASP A 11 -15.35 -2.44 -39.39
C ASP A 11 -16.09 -1.87 -38.17
N HIS A 12 -17.38 -2.18 -38.01
CA HIS A 12 -18.14 -1.80 -36.81
C HIS A 12 -17.71 -2.54 -35.54
N ILE A 13 -17.30 -3.81 -35.63
CA ILE A 13 -16.81 -4.59 -34.50
C ILE A 13 -15.41 -4.11 -34.06
N ILE A 14 -14.57 -3.70 -35.01
CA ILE A 14 -13.23 -3.16 -34.73
C ILE A 14 -13.32 -1.74 -34.16
N ALA A 15 -14.21 -0.90 -34.65
CA ALA A 15 -14.45 0.44 -34.11
C ALA A 15 -15.03 0.42 -32.71
N VAL A 16 -15.95 -0.50 -32.37
CA VAL A 16 -16.52 -0.68 -31.05
C VAL A 16 -15.48 -1.26 -30.06
N LYS A 17 -14.58 -2.16 -30.51
CA LYS A 17 -13.48 -2.65 -29.66
C LYS A 17 -12.41 -1.59 -29.38
N HIS A 18 -12.10 -0.73 -30.35
CA HIS A 18 -11.14 0.36 -30.15
C HIS A 18 -11.74 1.53 -29.35
N GLY A 19 -13.04 1.81 -29.52
CA GLY A 19 -13.76 2.78 -28.68
C GLY A 19 -13.77 2.38 -27.21
N LYS A 20 -14.14 1.14 -26.90
CA LYS A 20 -14.15 0.64 -25.50
C LYS A 20 -12.76 0.56 -24.86
N ARG A 21 -11.70 0.26 -25.62
CA ARG A 21 -10.32 0.32 -25.09
C ARG A 21 -9.84 1.75 -24.84
N ARG A 22 -10.20 2.70 -25.68
CA ARG A 22 -9.94 4.12 -25.43
C ARG A 22 -10.76 4.66 -24.26
N GLU A 23 -12.02 4.29 -24.12
CA GLU A 23 -12.85 4.67 -22.98
C GLU A 23 -12.34 4.08 -21.65
N PHE A 24 -11.85 2.82 -21.67
CA PHE A 24 -11.27 2.22 -20.45
C PHE A 24 -9.90 2.81 -20.09
N ALA A 25 -9.05 3.11 -21.07
CA ALA A 25 -7.78 3.80 -20.82
C ALA A 25 -8.01 5.24 -20.35
N VAL A 26 -8.94 5.97 -20.95
CA VAL A 26 -9.39 7.30 -20.50
C VAL A 26 -10.05 7.21 -19.12
N PHE A 27 -10.80 6.15 -18.82
CA PHE A 27 -11.40 5.90 -17.51
C PHE A 27 -10.34 5.67 -16.43
N VAL A 28 -9.28 4.89 -16.72
CA VAL A 28 -8.15 4.70 -15.79
C VAL A 28 -7.35 5.99 -15.64
N ASP A 29 -7.08 6.69 -16.73
CA ASP A 29 -6.39 7.99 -16.70
C ASP A 29 -7.23 9.07 -16.00
N ASP A 30 -8.54 9.07 -16.18
CA ASP A 30 -9.47 10.00 -15.51
C ASP A 30 -9.67 9.66 -14.02
N ILE A 31 -9.70 8.38 -13.62
CA ILE A 31 -9.69 7.97 -12.19
C ILE A 31 -8.37 8.38 -11.55
N VAL A 32 -7.27 8.15 -12.24
CA VAL A 32 -5.94 8.56 -11.83
C VAL A 32 -5.84 10.09 -11.81
N ALA A 33 -6.36 10.80 -12.80
CA ALA A 33 -6.36 12.27 -12.87
C ALA A 33 -7.36 12.94 -11.91
N ALA A 34 -8.53 12.34 -11.66
CA ALA A 34 -9.53 12.89 -10.73
C ALA A 34 -9.11 12.78 -9.26
N GLY A 35 -8.28 11.77 -8.90
CA GLY A 35 -7.63 11.69 -7.59
C GLY A 35 -6.60 12.81 -7.35
N PHE A 36 -6.17 13.52 -8.40
CA PHE A 36 -5.01 14.42 -8.39
C PHE A 36 -5.29 15.89 -8.74
N ALA A 37 -6.49 16.23 -9.21
CA ALA A 37 -6.80 17.61 -9.63
C ALA A 37 -7.23 18.54 -8.47
N GLY A 38 -6.87 18.24 -7.23
CA GLY A 38 -7.25 18.99 -6.03
C GLY A 38 -6.10 19.72 -5.33
N GLY A 39 -5.06 20.10 -6.04
CA GLY A 39 -3.98 20.93 -5.49
C GLY A 39 -3.90 22.27 -6.20
N ASN A 40 -4.13 23.35 -5.48
CA ASN A 40 -3.89 24.70 -5.97
C ASN A 40 -2.43 24.84 -6.42
N ARG A 41 -2.22 25.42 -7.61
CA ARG A 41 -0.89 25.80 -8.12
C ARG A 41 -0.36 27.02 -7.36
N HIS A 42 -0.11 26.87 -6.08
CA HIS A 42 0.79 27.74 -5.34
C HIS A 42 1.92 26.89 -4.77
N ASN A 43 3.03 26.81 -5.51
CA ASN A 43 4.41 26.53 -5.12
C ASN A 43 4.73 25.38 -4.15
N VAL A 44 3.91 24.32 -4.05
CA VAL A 44 4.45 22.98 -3.83
C VAL A 44 4.42 22.33 -5.21
N SER A 45 5.54 22.40 -5.93
CA SER A 45 5.70 21.73 -7.21
C SER A 45 5.20 20.30 -7.07
N ASP A 46 4.47 19.83 -8.04
CA ASP A 46 4.09 18.43 -8.29
C ASP A 46 5.38 17.59 -8.42
N GLN A 47 6.05 17.35 -7.29
CA GLN A 47 7.41 16.78 -7.25
C GLN A 47 7.22 15.26 -7.23
N SER A 48 7.19 14.68 -8.44
CA SER A 48 7.25 13.23 -8.61
C SER A 48 8.30 12.62 -7.68
N GLN A 49 7.95 11.54 -6.97
CA GLN A 49 8.86 10.73 -6.13
C GLN A 49 10.19 10.41 -6.83
N PHE A 50 10.19 10.27 -8.16
CA PHE A 50 11.39 10.01 -8.96
C PHE A 50 12.45 11.12 -8.85
N ARG A 51 12.07 12.32 -8.43
CA ARG A 51 13.04 13.40 -8.16
C ARG A 51 14.00 13.04 -7.02
N LEU A 52 13.57 12.19 -6.08
CA LEU A 52 14.44 11.69 -5.01
C LEU A 52 15.66 10.94 -5.56
N LEU A 53 15.52 10.24 -6.69
CA LEU A 53 16.62 9.51 -7.34
C LEU A 53 17.73 10.44 -7.88
N GLY A 54 17.46 11.74 -8.06
CA GLY A 54 18.47 12.76 -8.41
C GLY A 54 19.07 13.47 -7.20
N GLN A 55 18.60 13.22 -5.97
CA GLN A 55 19.03 13.95 -4.78
C GLN A 55 20.17 13.23 -4.05
N ARG A 56 21.23 13.99 -3.69
CA ARG A 56 22.39 13.46 -2.97
C ARG A 56 22.05 12.77 -1.64
N ARG A 57 20.95 13.18 -0.98
CA ARG A 57 20.50 12.58 0.28
C ARG A 57 19.84 11.21 0.11
N PHE A 58 19.34 10.86 -1.10
CA PHE A 58 18.59 9.63 -1.35
C PHE A 58 19.27 8.71 -2.38
N ALA A 59 19.74 9.23 -3.52
CA ALA A 59 20.26 8.43 -4.63
C ALA A 59 21.38 7.45 -4.25
N PRO A 60 22.43 7.84 -3.50
CA PRO A 60 23.48 6.90 -3.11
C PRO A 60 22.98 5.77 -2.22
N PHE A 61 22.07 6.08 -1.32
CA PHE A 61 21.40 5.10 -0.47
C PHE A 61 20.57 4.13 -1.32
N PHE A 62 19.74 4.65 -2.24
CA PHE A 62 18.91 3.83 -3.14
C PHE A 62 19.76 2.88 -3.99
N ILE A 63 20.84 3.38 -4.62
CA ILE A 63 21.77 2.56 -5.40
C ILE A 63 22.43 1.48 -4.54
N THR A 64 22.84 1.83 -3.32
CA THR A 64 23.46 0.89 -2.38
C THR A 64 22.53 -0.25 -2.01
N GLN A 65 21.26 0.05 -1.68
CA GLN A 65 20.28 -0.97 -1.31
C GLN A 65 19.84 -1.81 -2.52
N PHE A 66 19.70 -1.18 -3.70
CA PHE A 66 19.35 -1.84 -4.95
C PHE A 66 20.41 -2.87 -5.36
N LEU A 67 21.68 -2.46 -5.40
CA LEU A 67 22.81 -3.35 -5.74
C LEU A 67 22.99 -4.46 -4.71
N GLY A 68 22.70 -4.21 -3.42
CA GLY A 68 22.71 -5.26 -2.42
C GLY A 68 21.64 -6.30 -2.66
N ALA A 69 20.39 -5.87 -2.84
CA ALA A 69 19.29 -6.78 -3.13
C ALA A 69 19.51 -7.55 -4.44
N LEU A 70 20.08 -6.91 -5.46
CA LEU A 70 20.46 -7.54 -6.72
C LEU A 70 21.50 -8.64 -6.48
N ASN A 71 22.56 -8.33 -5.76
CA ASN A 71 23.68 -9.25 -5.49
C ASN A 71 23.23 -10.48 -4.68
N ASP A 72 22.41 -10.27 -3.63
CA ASP A 72 21.82 -11.33 -2.83
C ASP A 72 21.04 -12.33 -3.71
N ASN A 73 20.25 -11.82 -4.66
CA ASN A 73 19.42 -12.66 -5.52
C ASN A 73 20.21 -13.32 -6.66
N VAL A 74 21.22 -12.64 -7.25
CA VAL A 74 22.13 -13.27 -8.22
C VAL A 74 22.88 -14.44 -7.57
N PHE A 75 23.42 -14.25 -6.36
CA PHE A 75 24.16 -15.29 -5.65
C PHE A 75 23.26 -16.48 -5.28
N ARG A 76 22.11 -16.20 -4.64
CA ARG A 76 21.16 -17.25 -4.23
C ARG A 76 20.65 -18.06 -5.42
N GLN A 77 20.21 -17.39 -6.49
CA GLN A 77 19.67 -18.06 -7.67
C GLN A 77 20.75 -18.80 -8.43
N GLY A 78 21.92 -18.18 -8.61
CA GLY A 78 23.06 -18.84 -9.25
C GLY A 78 23.48 -20.11 -8.51
N LEU A 79 23.55 -20.08 -7.16
CA LEU A 79 23.87 -21.24 -6.34
C LEU A 79 22.83 -22.36 -6.46
N ILE A 80 21.52 -22.01 -6.39
CA ILE A 80 20.43 -22.98 -6.53
C ILE A 80 20.51 -23.70 -7.89
N ILE A 81 20.69 -22.93 -8.98
CA ILE A 81 20.77 -23.52 -10.33
C ILE A 81 22.01 -24.39 -10.49
N LEU A 82 23.19 -23.92 -10.02
CA LEU A 82 24.42 -24.72 -10.07
C LEU A 82 24.25 -26.05 -9.36
N VAL A 83 23.70 -26.04 -8.16
CA VAL A 83 23.48 -27.25 -7.37
C VAL A 83 22.47 -28.18 -8.05
N THR A 84 21.37 -27.63 -8.58
CA THR A 84 20.30 -28.44 -9.19
C THR A 84 20.74 -29.10 -10.49
N PHE A 85 21.46 -28.39 -11.36
CA PHE A 85 21.80 -28.88 -12.70
C PHE A 85 23.17 -29.57 -12.82
N GLN A 86 24.11 -29.27 -11.94
CA GLN A 86 25.42 -29.91 -11.98
C GLN A 86 25.53 -31.20 -11.14
N GLY A 87 24.44 -31.65 -10.54
CA GLY A 87 24.39 -32.91 -9.82
C GLY A 87 25.27 -32.96 -8.57
N VAL A 88 25.52 -31.80 -7.96
CA VAL A 88 26.39 -31.70 -6.79
C VAL A 88 25.69 -32.27 -5.56
N LEU A 89 26.18 -33.37 -5.04
CA LEU A 89 25.76 -33.93 -3.76
C LEU A 89 26.58 -33.29 -2.64
N ILE A 90 25.94 -32.57 -1.73
CA ILE A 90 26.56 -32.04 -0.52
C ILE A 90 26.00 -32.81 0.67
N ALA A 91 26.88 -33.50 1.41
CA ALA A 91 26.54 -34.29 2.60
C ALA A 91 25.44 -35.36 2.37
N GLY A 92 25.31 -35.89 1.14
CA GLY A 92 24.31 -36.90 0.80
C GLY A 92 22.88 -36.36 0.57
N MET A 93 22.69 -35.05 0.63
CA MET A 93 21.39 -34.39 0.36
C MET A 93 21.10 -34.38 -1.14
N ASP A 94 19.82 -34.56 -1.49
CA ASP A 94 19.36 -34.39 -2.86
C ASP A 94 19.21 -32.91 -3.23
N HIS A 95 18.92 -32.63 -4.50
CA HIS A 95 18.82 -31.26 -5.01
C HIS A 95 17.69 -30.47 -4.36
N SER A 96 16.56 -31.10 -4.02
CA SER A 96 15.40 -30.47 -3.40
C SER A 96 15.65 -30.14 -1.93
N GLU A 97 16.32 -31.05 -1.21
CA GLU A 97 16.75 -30.85 0.16
C GLU A 97 17.76 -29.70 0.27
N LEU A 98 18.72 -29.65 -0.65
CA LEU A 98 19.77 -28.64 -0.66
C LEU A 98 19.21 -27.23 -0.98
N ALA A 99 18.23 -27.13 -1.87
CA ALA A 99 17.53 -25.86 -2.14
C ALA A 99 16.79 -25.35 -0.90
N ASN A 100 16.12 -26.24 -0.16
CA ASN A 100 15.44 -25.90 1.08
C ASN A 100 16.43 -25.48 2.19
N VAL A 101 17.56 -26.19 2.32
CA VAL A 101 18.64 -25.83 3.26
C VAL A 101 19.22 -24.46 2.92
N ALA A 102 19.47 -24.16 1.64
CA ALA A 102 19.96 -22.86 1.20
C ALA A 102 18.97 -21.73 1.55
N ALA A 103 17.68 -21.93 1.31
CA ALA A 103 16.65 -20.95 1.69
C ALA A 103 16.60 -20.72 3.21
N MET A 104 16.67 -21.79 3.99
CA MET A 104 16.67 -21.72 5.45
C MET A 104 17.93 -21.02 5.98
N LEU A 105 19.10 -21.31 5.46
CA LEU A 105 20.37 -20.68 5.86
C LEU A 105 20.36 -19.17 5.62
N PHE A 106 19.72 -18.69 4.57
CA PHE A 106 19.59 -17.25 4.30
C PHE A 106 18.60 -16.55 5.24
N ILE A 107 17.51 -17.22 5.64
CA ILE A 107 16.46 -16.64 6.49
C ILE A 107 16.81 -16.71 7.97
N LEU A 108 17.50 -17.76 8.42
CA LEU A 108 17.83 -17.99 9.83
C LEU A 108 18.50 -16.80 10.54
N PRO A 109 19.45 -16.05 9.91
CA PRO A 109 20.04 -14.86 10.51
C PRO A 109 19.03 -13.75 10.86
N PHE A 110 17.96 -13.59 10.09
CA PHE A 110 16.93 -12.58 10.37
C PHE A 110 16.22 -12.86 11.70
N PHE A 111 16.03 -14.12 12.03
CA PHE A 111 15.50 -14.49 13.34
C PHE A 111 16.54 -14.30 14.46
N LEU A 112 17.78 -14.76 14.25
CA LEU A 112 18.81 -14.80 15.28
C LEU A 112 19.40 -13.42 15.61
N PHE A 113 19.64 -12.58 14.59
CA PHE A 113 20.48 -11.39 14.72
C PHE A 113 19.73 -10.06 14.54
N SER A 114 18.44 -10.03 14.16
CA SER A 114 17.72 -8.78 13.97
C SER A 114 17.69 -7.92 15.22
N ALA A 115 17.52 -8.52 16.41
CA ALA A 115 17.48 -7.77 17.66
C ALA A 115 18.81 -7.04 17.93
N THR A 116 19.93 -7.71 17.71
CA THR A 116 21.27 -7.12 17.83
C THR A 116 21.51 -6.05 16.75
N SER A 117 21.06 -6.33 15.51
CA SER A 117 21.16 -5.41 14.38
C SER A 117 20.43 -4.09 14.64
N GLY A 118 19.25 -4.14 15.24
CA GLY A 118 18.48 -2.95 15.62
C GLY A 118 19.23 -2.07 16.64
N GLN A 119 19.84 -2.68 17.65
CA GLN A 119 20.66 -1.98 18.64
C GLN A 119 21.89 -1.32 17.99
N LEU A 120 22.59 -2.04 17.11
CA LEU A 120 23.74 -1.51 16.39
C LEU A 120 23.33 -0.33 15.51
N ALA A 121 22.18 -0.39 14.86
CA ALA A 121 21.65 0.67 14.00
C ALA A 121 21.23 1.94 14.78
N ASP A 122 20.81 1.81 16.06
CA ASP A 122 20.52 2.96 16.90
C ASP A 122 21.78 3.54 17.54
N LYS A 123 22.75 2.70 17.94
CA LYS A 123 23.99 3.12 18.59
C LYS A 123 24.96 3.79 17.66
N TYR A 124 25.12 3.28 16.44
CA TYR A 124 26.12 3.77 15.49
C TYR A 124 25.50 4.67 14.42
N GLU A 125 26.35 5.52 13.86
CA GLU A 125 26.01 6.34 12.70
C GLU A 125 25.70 5.46 11.49
N LYS A 126 24.53 5.71 10.87
CA LYS A 126 23.95 4.79 9.87
C LYS A 126 24.77 4.71 8.57
N SER A 127 25.36 5.82 8.10
CA SER A 127 26.15 5.78 6.86
C SER A 127 27.47 5.01 7.04
N ILE A 128 28.07 5.10 8.23
CA ILE A 128 29.29 4.33 8.56
C ILE A 128 28.93 2.83 8.64
N LEU A 129 27.80 2.52 9.29
CA LEU A 129 27.34 1.13 9.40
C LEU A 129 27.04 0.53 8.04
N MET A 130 26.35 1.26 7.15
CA MET A 130 26.09 0.83 5.77
C MET A 130 27.40 0.57 5.00
N ARG A 131 28.40 1.45 5.14
CA ARG A 131 29.72 1.28 4.48
C ARG A 131 30.42 0.01 4.97
N ARG A 132 30.42 -0.24 6.30
CA ARG A 132 31.04 -1.44 6.88
C ARG A 132 30.35 -2.72 6.43
N VAL A 133 29.01 -2.70 6.41
CA VAL A 133 28.19 -3.83 5.95
C VAL A 133 28.44 -4.09 4.45
N LYS A 134 28.59 -3.05 3.63
CA LYS A 134 28.92 -3.20 2.20
C LYS A 134 30.37 -3.64 1.97
N LEU A 135 31.29 -3.24 2.81
CA LEU A 135 32.67 -3.77 2.76
C LEU A 135 32.71 -5.28 3.12
N LEU A 136 31.94 -5.69 4.13
CA LEU A 136 31.76 -7.11 4.45
C LEU A 136 31.20 -7.89 3.25
N GLU A 137 30.20 -7.33 2.56
CA GLU A 137 29.64 -7.94 1.34
C GLU A 137 30.73 -8.16 0.25
N VAL A 138 31.61 -7.17 0.02
CA VAL A 138 32.73 -7.33 -0.93
C VAL A 138 33.62 -8.52 -0.53
N VAL A 139 33.98 -8.63 0.76
CA VAL A 139 34.80 -9.75 1.26
C VAL A 139 34.10 -11.09 1.05
N LEU A 140 32.81 -11.17 1.39
CA LEU A 140 32.02 -12.37 1.22
C LEU A 140 31.90 -12.78 -0.26
N MET A 141 31.74 -11.81 -1.17
CA MET A 141 31.65 -12.10 -2.60
C MET A 141 32.98 -12.53 -3.20
N ILE A 142 34.11 -12.04 -2.70
CA ILE A 142 35.45 -12.54 -3.09
C ILE A 142 35.59 -14.02 -2.64
N ILE A 143 35.19 -14.36 -1.41
CA ILE A 143 35.22 -15.73 -0.92
C ILE A 143 34.28 -16.61 -1.76
N ALA A 144 33.08 -16.12 -2.09
CA ALA A 144 32.13 -16.83 -2.96
C ALA A 144 32.71 -17.07 -4.36
N ALA A 145 33.34 -16.06 -4.96
CA ALA A 145 33.99 -16.20 -6.28
C ALA A 145 35.11 -17.23 -6.28
N LEU A 146 35.95 -17.25 -5.26
CA LEU A 146 37.00 -18.27 -5.08
C LEU A 146 36.39 -19.66 -4.88
N ALA A 147 35.35 -19.77 -4.05
CA ALA A 147 34.67 -21.03 -3.80
C ALA A 147 33.94 -21.59 -5.05
N LEU A 148 33.37 -20.70 -5.90
CA LEU A 148 32.81 -21.08 -7.19
C LEU A 148 33.85 -21.69 -8.13
N VAL A 149 35.01 -21.05 -8.27
CA VAL A 149 36.10 -21.52 -9.15
C VAL A 149 36.71 -22.84 -8.65
N THR A 150 36.81 -23.03 -7.33
CA THR A 150 37.37 -24.24 -6.72
C THR A 150 36.36 -25.36 -6.50
N GLY A 151 35.08 -25.14 -6.79
CA GLY A 151 33.99 -26.09 -6.54
C GLY A 151 33.72 -26.36 -5.05
N ALA A 152 34.08 -25.43 -4.18
CA ALA A 152 33.92 -25.58 -2.72
C ALA A 152 32.51 -25.24 -2.25
N TYR A 153 31.51 -26.04 -2.62
CA TYR A 153 30.09 -25.76 -2.40
C TYR A 153 29.69 -25.62 -0.92
N VAL A 154 30.35 -26.32 0.01
CA VAL A 154 30.11 -26.13 1.46
C VAL A 154 30.46 -24.71 1.89
N ILE A 155 31.53 -24.12 1.34
CA ILE A 155 31.91 -22.73 1.60
C ILE A 155 30.84 -21.79 1.04
N LEU A 156 30.25 -22.09 -0.12
CA LEU A 156 29.15 -21.28 -0.69
C LEU A 156 27.92 -21.27 0.22
N LEU A 157 27.54 -22.39 0.82
CA LEU A 157 26.44 -22.45 1.80
C LEU A 157 26.76 -21.63 3.05
N PHE A 158 28.01 -21.68 3.53
CA PHE A 158 28.42 -20.85 4.65
C PHE A 158 28.42 -19.34 4.30
N VAL A 159 28.90 -19.00 3.11
CA VAL A 159 28.81 -17.61 2.61
C VAL A 159 27.35 -17.16 2.48
N LEU A 160 26.43 -18.03 2.05
CA LEU A 160 25.00 -17.73 1.98
C LEU A 160 24.42 -17.37 3.36
N PHE A 161 24.79 -18.14 4.41
CA PHE A 161 24.43 -17.80 5.78
C PHE A 161 25.00 -16.43 6.22
N LEU A 162 26.28 -16.17 5.92
CA LEU A 162 26.91 -14.88 6.25
C LEU A 162 26.29 -13.72 5.45
N MET A 163 25.84 -13.95 4.23
CA MET A 163 25.05 -12.98 3.46
C MET A 163 23.70 -12.69 4.14
N GLY A 164 23.03 -13.70 4.66
CA GLY A 164 21.86 -13.51 5.51
C GLY A 164 22.14 -12.64 6.73
N CYS A 165 23.30 -12.85 7.41
CA CYS A 165 23.74 -12.01 8.52
C CYS A 165 23.96 -10.55 8.08
N GLN A 166 24.62 -10.34 6.94
CA GLN A 166 24.88 -9.03 6.36
C GLN A 166 23.56 -8.31 6.01
N SER A 167 22.63 -9.00 5.35
CA SER A 167 21.31 -8.45 5.00
C SER A 167 20.48 -8.14 6.24
N THR A 168 20.58 -8.95 7.30
CA THR A 168 19.95 -8.70 8.60
C THR A 168 20.47 -7.42 9.26
N LEU A 169 21.77 -7.15 9.18
CA LEU A 169 22.37 -5.92 9.67
C LEU A 169 21.92 -4.69 8.87
N PHE A 170 21.74 -4.84 7.57
CA PHE A 170 21.34 -3.75 6.68
C PHE A 170 19.86 -3.34 6.84
N GLY A 171 18.96 -4.29 7.13
CA GLY A 171 17.52 -4.08 7.18
C GLY A 171 17.06 -2.94 8.11
N PRO A 172 17.36 -2.97 9.43
CA PRO A 172 16.99 -1.91 10.36
C PRO A 172 17.60 -0.55 9.99
N VAL A 173 18.84 -0.55 9.49
CA VAL A 173 19.53 0.67 9.06
C VAL A 173 18.83 1.30 7.86
N LYS A 174 18.43 0.48 6.86
CA LYS A 174 17.74 0.88 5.63
C LYS A 174 16.48 1.70 5.93
N TYR A 175 15.57 1.16 6.72
CA TYR A 175 14.28 1.81 7.01
C TYR A 175 14.38 2.93 8.04
N ALA A 176 15.33 2.87 8.98
CA ALA A 176 15.56 3.94 9.94
C ALA A 176 16.35 5.14 9.37
N TYR A 177 17.01 4.97 8.22
CA TYR A 177 17.68 6.06 7.50
C TYR A 177 16.69 7.02 6.83
N LEU A 178 15.61 6.49 6.26
CA LEU A 178 14.64 7.27 5.50
C LEU A 178 14.07 8.46 6.27
N PRO A 179 13.53 8.31 7.51
CA PRO A 179 12.98 9.44 8.26
C PRO A 179 14.04 10.44 8.77
N GLN A 180 15.35 10.14 8.63
CA GLN A 180 16.42 11.09 8.93
C GLN A 180 16.74 11.99 7.75
N GLN A 181 16.38 11.58 6.53
CA GLN A 181 16.75 12.24 5.29
C GLN A 181 15.55 12.79 4.51
N LEU A 182 14.37 12.27 4.75
CA LEU A 182 13.14 12.61 4.05
C LEU A 182 12.18 13.35 4.97
N ALA A 183 11.45 14.31 4.41
CA ALA A 183 10.32 14.93 5.08
C ALA A 183 9.16 13.93 5.19
N THR A 184 8.20 14.20 6.08
CA THR A 184 7.05 13.32 6.33
C THR A 184 6.25 13.06 5.04
N GLU A 185 6.11 14.08 4.20
CA GLU A 185 5.40 14.03 2.92
C GLU A 185 6.14 13.18 1.87
N GLU A 186 7.46 13.05 2.00
CA GLU A 186 8.31 12.26 1.10
C GLU A 186 8.44 10.78 1.51
N LEU A 187 8.04 10.43 2.76
CA LEU A 187 8.25 9.07 3.29
C LEU A 187 7.51 8.00 2.49
N VAL A 188 6.29 8.27 2.04
CA VAL A 188 5.51 7.32 1.23
C VAL A 188 6.22 7.07 -0.09
N GLY A 189 6.63 8.13 -0.79
CA GLY A 189 7.36 8.02 -2.05
C GLY A 189 8.74 7.38 -1.89
N GLY A 190 9.46 7.70 -0.81
CA GLY A 190 10.74 7.10 -0.49
C GLY A 190 10.65 5.60 -0.23
N ASN A 191 9.66 5.15 0.57
CA ASN A 191 9.40 3.73 0.79
C ASN A 191 8.93 3.04 -0.49
N ALA A 192 8.06 3.68 -1.28
CA ALA A 192 7.59 3.14 -2.55
C ALA A 192 8.74 2.87 -3.53
N LEU A 193 9.69 3.81 -3.66
CA LEU A 193 10.89 3.63 -4.47
C LEU A 193 11.79 2.50 -3.95
N VAL A 194 11.98 2.43 -2.64
CA VAL A 194 12.80 1.39 -2.01
C VAL A 194 12.19 0.00 -2.24
N GLU A 195 10.89 -0.16 -2.07
CA GLU A 195 10.18 -1.43 -2.33
C GLU A 195 10.22 -1.78 -3.82
N ALA A 196 9.83 -0.86 -4.70
CA ALA A 196 9.89 -1.08 -6.14
C ALA A 196 11.30 -1.43 -6.61
N GLY A 197 12.33 -0.71 -6.13
CA GLY A 197 13.72 -0.99 -6.43
C GLY A 197 14.17 -2.38 -5.93
N THR A 198 13.72 -2.80 -4.75
CA THR A 198 14.01 -4.13 -4.21
C THR A 198 13.41 -5.22 -5.11
N TYR A 199 12.15 -5.09 -5.55
CA TYR A 199 11.53 -6.08 -6.43
C TYR A 199 12.15 -6.10 -7.82
N VAL A 200 12.52 -4.94 -8.39
CA VAL A 200 13.29 -4.89 -9.65
C VAL A 200 14.66 -5.58 -9.50
N ALA A 201 15.33 -5.37 -8.37
CA ALA A 201 16.60 -6.04 -8.08
C ALA A 201 16.45 -7.56 -7.95
N ILE A 202 15.35 -8.04 -7.33
CA ILE A 202 15.03 -9.48 -7.26
C ILE A 202 14.85 -10.05 -8.67
N ILE A 203 14.04 -9.40 -9.53
CA ILE A 203 13.82 -9.85 -10.90
C ILE A 203 15.14 -9.94 -11.68
N LEU A 204 15.92 -8.87 -11.66
CA LEU A 204 17.19 -8.83 -12.35
C LEU A 204 18.17 -9.87 -11.80
N GLY A 205 18.14 -10.10 -10.47
CA GLY A 205 18.95 -11.12 -9.82
C GLY A 205 18.61 -12.54 -10.27
N LEU A 206 17.33 -12.87 -10.37
CA LEU A 206 16.85 -14.16 -10.90
C LEU A 206 17.28 -14.35 -12.35
N ILE A 207 17.09 -13.33 -13.20
CA ILE A 207 17.45 -13.39 -14.62
C ILE A 207 18.97 -13.50 -14.79
N ILE A 208 19.76 -12.65 -14.16
CA ILE A 208 21.23 -12.63 -14.30
C ILE A 208 21.81 -13.94 -13.74
N GLY A 209 21.38 -14.37 -12.54
CA GLY A 209 21.85 -15.61 -11.93
C GLY A 209 21.56 -16.83 -12.82
N GLY A 210 20.35 -16.89 -13.40
CA GLY A 210 19.96 -17.97 -14.32
C GLY A 210 20.74 -17.94 -15.64
N LEU A 211 20.78 -16.78 -16.31
CA LEU A 211 21.45 -16.65 -17.61
C LEU A 211 22.96 -16.91 -17.54
N VAL A 212 23.63 -16.41 -16.49
CA VAL A 212 25.07 -16.62 -16.33
C VAL A 212 25.39 -18.10 -16.16
N VAL A 213 24.63 -18.82 -15.34
CA VAL A 213 24.86 -20.26 -15.13
C VAL A 213 24.57 -21.08 -16.39
N ALA A 214 23.62 -20.66 -17.21
CA ALA A 214 23.28 -21.33 -18.48
C ALA A 214 24.38 -21.24 -19.55
N LEU A 215 25.40 -20.36 -19.38
CA LEU A 215 26.52 -20.23 -20.32
C LEU A 215 27.53 -21.38 -20.29
N GLY A 216 27.38 -22.36 -19.38
CA GLY A 216 28.19 -23.57 -19.34
C GLY A 216 29.41 -23.50 -18.41
N PRO A 217 30.51 -24.23 -18.68
CA PRO A 217 31.62 -24.44 -17.72
C PRO A 217 32.32 -23.17 -17.24
N GLU A 218 32.38 -22.14 -18.06
CA GLU A 218 33.01 -20.84 -17.69
C GLU A 218 32.10 -19.97 -16.81
N SER A 219 30.86 -20.42 -16.57
CA SER A 219 29.86 -19.67 -15.80
C SER A 219 30.28 -19.34 -14.37
N HIS A 220 31.09 -20.23 -13.73
CA HIS A 220 31.55 -19.99 -12.35
C HIS A 220 32.40 -18.75 -12.22
N MET A 221 33.34 -18.53 -13.15
CA MET A 221 34.19 -17.35 -13.14
C MET A 221 33.38 -16.07 -13.45
N LEU A 222 32.48 -16.15 -14.43
CA LEU A 222 31.62 -15.01 -14.79
C LEU A 222 30.65 -14.66 -13.66
N LEU A 223 30.03 -15.66 -13.02
CA LEU A 223 29.16 -15.45 -11.86
C LEU A 223 29.94 -14.78 -10.73
N GLY A 224 31.14 -15.31 -10.39
CA GLY A 224 32.00 -14.72 -9.40
C GLY A 224 32.37 -13.26 -9.71
N ALA A 225 32.71 -12.95 -10.97
CA ALA A 225 33.04 -11.60 -11.41
C ALA A 225 31.81 -10.64 -11.28
N CYS A 226 30.61 -11.10 -11.65
CA CYS A 226 29.37 -10.33 -11.47
C CYS A 226 29.12 -10.02 -9.99
N LEU A 227 29.22 -11.02 -9.11
CA LEU A 227 28.99 -10.87 -7.66
C LEU A 227 29.96 -9.87 -7.04
N VAL A 228 31.27 -10.00 -7.33
CA VAL A 228 32.29 -9.06 -6.83
C VAL A 228 32.07 -7.66 -7.43
N GLY A 229 31.75 -7.57 -8.72
CA GLY A 229 31.46 -6.32 -9.40
C GLY A 229 30.28 -5.54 -8.76
N PHE A 230 29.15 -6.21 -8.53
CA PHE A 230 27.99 -5.60 -7.87
C PHE A 230 28.29 -5.20 -6.43
N ALA A 231 29.02 -6.01 -5.67
CA ALA A 231 29.44 -5.69 -4.31
C ALA A 231 30.33 -4.44 -4.26
N ILE A 232 31.33 -4.34 -5.15
CA ILE A 232 32.23 -3.18 -5.25
C ILE A 232 31.45 -1.92 -5.63
N LEU A 233 30.56 -1.98 -6.62
CA LEU A 233 29.72 -0.86 -7.02
C LEU A 233 28.79 -0.42 -5.87
N GLY A 234 28.19 -1.37 -5.13
CA GLY A 234 27.40 -1.13 -3.94
C GLY A 234 28.21 -0.45 -2.84
N TYR A 235 29.43 -0.89 -2.59
CA TYR A 235 30.35 -0.26 -1.64
C TYR A 235 30.72 1.16 -2.06
N LEU A 236 31.08 1.40 -3.33
CA LEU A 236 31.41 2.73 -3.85
C LEU A 236 30.22 3.68 -3.74
N ALA A 237 29.01 3.21 -4.03
CA ALA A 237 27.78 3.99 -3.83
C ALA A 237 27.59 4.35 -2.35
N SER A 238 27.82 3.38 -1.43
CA SER A 238 27.66 3.59 0.01
C SER A 238 28.61 4.68 0.56
N ARG A 239 29.79 4.87 -0.04
CA ARG A 239 30.73 5.94 0.35
C ARG A 239 30.18 7.34 0.13
N ARG A 240 29.20 7.50 -0.78
CA ARG A 240 28.55 8.77 -1.10
C ARG A 240 27.31 9.05 -0.26
N ILE A 241 26.88 8.11 0.58
CA ILE A 241 25.76 8.32 1.51
C ILE A 241 26.13 9.42 2.51
N PRO A 242 25.30 10.46 2.66
CA PRO A 242 25.54 11.52 3.64
C PRO A 242 25.60 10.99 5.06
N THR A 243 26.42 11.62 5.87
CA THR A 243 26.53 11.29 7.30
C THR A 243 25.24 11.66 8.03
N THR A 244 24.84 10.79 8.95
CA THR A 244 23.70 11.00 9.85
C THR A 244 24.20 11.03 11.30
N ARG A 245 23.38 11.52 12.23
CA ARG A 245 23.73 11.43 13.64
C ARG A 245 23.32 10.07 14.17
N ALA A 246 24.17 9.46 15.02
CA ALA A 246 23.76 8.32 15.84
C ALA A 246 22.59 8.76 16.72
N VAL A 247 21.60 7.89 16.87
CA VAL A 247 20.35 8.23 17.56
C VAL A 247 20.51 8.06 19.06
N ASP A 248 21.23 7.01 19.48
CA ASP A 248 21.47 6.65 20.89
C ASP A 248 22.91 6.16 21.08
N PRO A 249 23.92 7.08 21.05
CA PRO A 249 25.32 6.69 21.12
C PRO A 249 25.73 5.98 22.41
N GLU A 250 25.02 6.26 23.51
CA GLU A 250 25.30 5.71 24.83
C GLU A 250 24.60 4.37 25.09
N LEU A 251 23.83 3.87 24.12
CA LEU A 251 23.12 2.60 24.24
C LEU A 251 24.09 1.46 24.60
N THR A 252 23.85 0.79 25.71
CA THR A 252 24.53 -0.45 26.06
C THR A 252 23.93 -1.63 25.29
N ILE A 253 24.77 -2.32 24.48
CA ILE A 253 24.29 -3.43 23.66
C ILE A 253 24.05 -4.65 24.54
N ASN A 254 22.83 -5.16 24.50
CA ASN A 254 22.50 -6.46 25.07
C ASN A 254 22.78 -7.57 24.04
N TRP A 255 23.81 -8.35 24.27
CA TRP A 255 24.20 -9.42 23.37
C TRP A 255 23.31 -10.68 23.48
N ASN A 256 22.46 -10.77 24.51
CA ASN A 256 21.48 -11.84 24.60
C ASN A 256 20.31 -11.54 23.64
N ALA A 257 20.37 -12.12 22.45
CA ALA A 257 19.37 -11.90 21.40
C ALA A 257 17.94 -12.27 21.85
N TRP A 258 17.78 -13.26 22.73
CA TRP A 258 16.47 -13.72 23.20
C TRP A 258 15.79 -12.68 24.08
N THR A 259 16.49 -12.21 25.13
CA THR A 259 15.95 -11.18 26.03
C THR A 259 15.72 -9.87 25.29
N GLU A 260 16.60 -9.54 24.34
CA GLU A 260 16.47 -8.34 23.52
C GLU A 260 15.27 -8.42 22.57
N THR A 261 15.02 -9.57 21.95
CA THR A 261 13.84 -9.78 21.10
C THR A 261 12.54 -9.46 21.86
N TRP A 262 12.39 -9.97 23.10
CA TRP A 262 11.21 -9.65 23.92
C TRP A 262 11.12 -8.18 24.27
N ARG A 263 12.26 -7.53 24.55
CA ARG A 263 12.33 -6.10 24.88
C ARG A 263 11.90 -5.24 23.68
N ILE A 264 12.42 -5.50 22.50
CA ILE A 264 12.07 -4.70 21.29
C ILE A 264 10.63 -4.94 20.82
N VAL A 265 10.09 -6.14 20.99
CA VAL A 265 8.66 -6.39 20.79
C VAL A 265 7.82 -5.62 21.80
N GLY A 266 8.33 -5.45 23.04
CA GLY A 266 7.75 -4.57 24.05
C GLY A 266 7.63 -3.13 23.56
N TYR A 267 8.71 -2.54 23.04
CA TYR A 267 8.69 -1.19 22.48
C TYR A 267 7.68 -1.03 21.33
N ALA A 268 7.58 -2.03 20.47
CA ALA A 268 6.59 -2.01 19.39
C ALA A 268 5.14 -2.00 19.93
N ARG A 269 4.88 -2.63 21.10
CA ARG A 269 3.56 -2.69 21.74
C ARG A 269 3.15 -1.40 22.45
N GLU A 270 4.09 -0.53 22.82
CA GLU A 270 3.81 0.74 23.52
C GLU A 270 2.83 1.60 22.71
N LYS A 271 2.99 1.62 21.37
CA LYS A 271 2.07 2.33 20.47
C LYS A 271 1.24 1.35 19.66
N LYS A 272 -0.04 1.24 19.97
CA LYS A 272 -0.97 0.32 19.30
C LYS A 272 -0.93 0.43 17.75
N VAL A 273 -0.80 1.66 17.22
CA VAL A 273 -0.72 1.89 15.76
C VAL A 273 0.53 1.24 15.18
N VAL A 274 1.69 1.39 15.82
CA VAL A 274 2.96 0.78 15.40
C VAL A 274 2.86 -0.74 15.42
N PHE A 275 2.39 -1.31 16.52
CA PHE A 275 2.27 -2.76 16.67
C PHE A 275 1.32 -3.39 15.64
N LEU A 276 0.15 -2.77 15.42
CA LEU A 276 -0.81 -3.24 14.41
C LEU A 276 -0.25 -3.09 12.99
N SER A 277 0.52 -2.04 12.71
CA SER A 277 1.18 -1.88 11.41
C SER A 277 2.25 -2.95 11.17
N ILE A 278 3.02 -3.30 12.20
CA ILE A 278 3.99 -4.42 12.15
C ILE A 278 3.26 -5.74 11.88
N LEU A 279 2.18 -6.05 12.60
CA LEU A 279 1.39 -7.25 12.35
C LEU A 279 0.81 -7.27 10.93
N GLY A 280 0.37 -6.11 10.43
CA GLY A 280 -0.08 -5.98 9.04
C GLY A 280 1.03 -6.28 8.04
N VAL A 281 2.22 -5.69 8.21
CA VAL A 281 3.39 -5.99 7.34
C VAL A 281 3.76 -7.47 7.43
N SER A 282 3.80 -8.04 8.62
CA SER A 282 4.09 -9.48 8.82
C SER A 282 3.05 -10.38 8.15
N TRP A 283 1.78 -9.96 8.17
CA TRP A 283 0.71 -10.65 7.45
C TRP A 283 0.90 -10.59 5.93
N PHE A 284 1.34 -9.46 5.39
CA PHE A 284 1.69 -9.36 3.97
C PHE A 284 2.81 -10.33 3.59
N TRP A 285 3.85 -10.45 4.42
CA TRP A 285 4.93 -11.42 4.20
C TRP A 285 4.46 -12.87 4.34
N PHE A 286 3.55 -13.16 5.27
CA PHE A 286 2.89 -14.47 5.37
C PHE A 286 2.18 -14.82 4.06
N PHE A 287 1.29 -13.96 3.61
CA PHE A 287 0.48 -14.18 2.42
C PHE A 287 1.35 -14.26 1.15
N GLY A 288 2.22 -13.28 0.95
CA GLY A 288 3.07 -13.18 -0.23
C GLY A 288 4.06 -14.34 -0.35
N SER A 289 4.65 -14.79 0.77
CA SER A 289 5.59 -15.91 0.76
C SER A 289 4.87 -17.25 0.49
N ALA A 290 3.70 -17.48 1.10
CA ALA A 290 2.89 -18.66 0.83
C ALA A 290 2.50 -18.75 -0.66
N MET A 291 2.05 -17.64 -1.24
CA MET A 291 1.68 -17.58 -2.66
C MET A 291 2.89 -17.84 -3.58
N THR A 292 3.99 -17.11 -3.38
CA THR A 292 5.15 -17.15 -4.30
C THR A 292 5.93 -18.46 -4.25
N VAL A 293 6.01 -19.11 -3.07
CA VAL A 293 6.67 -20.42 -2.91
C VAL A 293 5.92 -21.52 -3.66
N GLN A 294 4.60 -21.39 -3.84
CA GLN A 294 3.80 -22.38 -4.57
C GLN A 294 3.79 -22.15 -6.09
N LEU A 295 4.27 -21.02 -6.61
CA LEU A 295 4.26 -20.77 -8.06
C LEU A 295 5.01 -21.80 -8.89
N PRO A 296 6.18 -22.34 -8.48
CA PRO A 296 6.83 -23.42 -9.22
C PRO A 296 5.97 -24.69 -9.33
N ALA A 297 5.41 -25.15 -8.22
CA ALA A 297 4.53 -26.31 -8.19
C ALA A 297 3.22 -26.06 -8.93
N TYR A 298 2.65 -24.86 -8.81
CA TYR A 298 1.48 -24.44 -9.60
C TYR A 298 1.76 -24.49 -11.10
N THR A 299 2.92 -24.00 -11.54
CA THR A 299 3.34 -24.05 -12.94
C THR A 299 3.48 -25.48 -13.43
N LEU A 300 4.15 -26.33 -12.67
CA LEU A 300 4.42 -27.72 -13.08
C LEU A 300 3.13 -28.56 -13.09
N ILE A 301 2.34 -28.50 -12.01
CA ILE A 301 1.22 -29.42 -11.78
C ILE A 301 -0.06 -28.92 -12.46
N ILE A 302 -0.35 -27.61 -12.38
CA ILE A 302 -1.62 -27.05 -12.84
C ILE A 302 -1.51 -26.53 -14.28
N LEU A 303 -0.40 -25.83 -14.61
CA LEU A 303 -0.21 -25.24 -15.94
C LEU A 303 0.47 -26.21 -16.92
N ASN A 304 1.05 -27.31 -16.43
CA ASN A 304 1.88 -28.24 -17.19
C ASN A 304 3.03 -27.50 -17.92
N GLY A 305 3.63 -26.53 -17.24
CA GLY A 305 4.65 -25.61 -17.76
C GLY A 305 6.04 -25.88 -17.18
N ASN A 306 7.03 -25.21 -17.73
CA ASN A 306 8.43 -25.34 -17.36
C ASN A 306 8.93 -24.17 -16.46
N GLU A 307 10.23 -24.16 -16.16
CA GLU A 307 10.89 -23.14 -15.34
C GLU A 307 10.75 -21.71 -15.91
N ALA A 308 10.77 -21.55 -17.25
CA ALA A 308 10.65 -20.24 -17.89
C ALA A 308 9.28 -19.59 -17.60
N ILE A 309 8.21 -20.41 -17.52
CA ILE A 309 6.88 -19.95 -17.14
C ILE A 309 6.84 -19.59 -15.66
N THR A 310 7.43 -20.41 -14.79
CA THR A 310 7.57 -20.09 -13.35
C THR A 310 8.25 -18.73 -13.16
N ILE A 311 9.38 -18.50 -13.84
CA ILE A 311 10.11 -17.23 -13.77
C ILE A 311 9.21 -16.08 -14.27
N SER A 312 8.45 -16.28 -15.35
CA SER A 312 7.56 -15.24 -15.88
C SER A 312 6.43 -14.88 -14.89
N LEU A 313 5.88 -15.85 -14.14
CA LEU A 313 4.90 -15.57 -13.08
C LEU A 313 5.51 -14.83 -11.89
N LEU A 314 6.72 -15.21 -11.45
CA LEU A 314 7.44 -14.50 -10.39
C LEU A 314 7.79 -13.07 -10.80
N VAL A 315 8.21 -12.88 -12.04
CA VAL A 315 8.44 -11.55 -12.63
C VAL A 315 7.15 -10.74 -12.67
N ALA A 316 6.03 -11.34 -13.10
CA ALA A 316 4.73 -10.68 -13.12
C ALA A 316 4.30 -10.20 -11.73
N PHE A 317 4.47 -11.04 -10.69
CA PHE A 317 4.20 -10.67 -9.30
C PHE A 317 5.08 -9.48 -8.86
N ALA A 318 6.38 -9.56 -9.10
CA ALA A 318 7.32 -8.52 -8.67
C ALA A 318 7.11 -7.20 -9.43
N VAL A 319 6.80 -7.25 -10.73
CA VAL A 319 6.37 -6.08 -11.52
C VAL A 319 5.09 -5.48 -10.93
N GLY A 320 4.13 -6.33 -10.55
CA GLY A 320 2.92 -5.90 -9.86
C GLY A 320 3.23 -5.13 -8.59
N VAL A 321 4.05 -5.69 -7.68
CA VAL A 321 4.44 -5.01 -6.42
C VAL A 321 5.13 -3.68 -6.72
N GLY A 322 6.03 -3.63 -7.70
CA GLY A 322 6.70 -2.40 -8.13
C GLY A 322 5.69 -1.33 -8.57
N ILE A 323 4.75 -1.69 -9.46
CA ILE A 323 3.69 -0.79 -9.95
C ILE A 323 2.82 -0.31 -8.79
N GLY A 324 2.32 -1.23 -7.94
CA GLY A 324 1.47 -0.90 -6.80
C GLY A 324 2.16 0.03 -5.81
N SER A 325 3.44 -0.24 -5.51
CA SER A 325 4.25 0.60 -4.63
C SER A 325 4.41 2.01 -5.18
N LEU A 326 4.74 2.16 -6.47
CA LEU A 326 4.90 3.47 -7.12
C LEU A 326 3.57 4.24 -7.22
N LEU A 327 2.47 3.56 -7.51
CA LEU A 327 1.15 4.17 -7.54
C LEU A 327 0.65 4.58 -6.15
N CYS A 328 1.14 3.95 -5.08
CA CYS A 328 0.76 4.24 -3.71
C CYS A 328 0.95 5.72 -3.36
N GLU A 329 2.14 6.30 -3.65
CA GLU A 329 2.40 7.72 -3.41
C GLU A 329 1.42 8.61 -4.17
N ARG A 330 1.21 8.29 -5.44
CA ARG A 330 0.31 9.05 -6.30
C ARG A 330 -1.14 9.00 -5.80
N MET A 331 -1.62 7.82 -5.38
CA MET A 331 -2.98 7.65 -4.83
C MET A 331 -3.14 8.22 -3.43
N SER A 332 -2.06 8.31 -2.65
CA SER A 332 -2.08 8.90 -1.31
C SER A 332 -1.92 10.41 -1.29
N GLY A 333 -1.54 11.04 -2.43
CA GLY A 333 -1.32 12.47 -2.56
C GLY A 333 -0.24 12.97 -1.60
N HIS A 334 0.92 12.30 -1.57
CA HIS A 334 2.11 12.61 -0.77
C HIS A 334 1.93 12.57 0.75
N ARG A 335 0.87 11.90 1.26
CA ARG A 335 0.62 11.69 2.69
C ARG A 335 0.24 10.23 2.94
N ILE A 336 0.34 9.77 4.19
CA ILE A 336 -0.06 8.39 4.53
C ILE A 336 -1.59 8.27 4.46
N GLU A 337 -2.07 7.54 3.46
CA GLU A 337 -3.50 7.27 3.26
C GLU A 337 -3.85 5.87 3.75
N LEU A 338 -4.44 5.80 4.94
CA LEU A 338 -4.82 4.54 5.58
C LEU A 338 -5.87 3.75 4.79
N GLY A 339 -6.65 4.41 3.94
CA GLY A 339 -7.64 3.76 3.09
C GLY A 339 -7.05 2.82 2.03
N LEU A 340 -5.76 2.99 1.68
CA LEU A 340 -5.07 2.10 0.73
C LEU A 340 -4.79 0.70 1.30
N VAL A 341 -4.61 0.57 2.62
CA VAL A 341 -4.39 -0.74 3.25
C VAL A 341 -5.59 -1.66 3.07
N PRO A 342 -6.84 -1.26 3.40
CA PRO A 342 -8.03 -2.05 3.08
C PRO A 342 -8.19 -2.36 1.59
N PHE A 343 -7.91 -1.39 0.73
CA PHE A 343 -7.96 -1.60 -0.71
C PHE A 343 -6.97 -2.69 -1.16
N GLY A 344 -5.73 -2.61 -0.68
CA GLY A 344 -4.73 -3.65 -0.89
C GLY A 344 -5.20 -5.02 -0.43
N SER A 345 -5.71 -5.12 0.79
CA SER A 345 -6.20 -6.38 1.36
C SER A 345 -7.38 -6.99 0.59
N ILE A 346 -8.35 -6.17 0.17
CA ILE A 346 -9.48 -6.64 -0.66
C ILE A 346 -8.98 -7.20 -1.99
N GLY A 347 -8.07 -6.48 -2.66
CA GLY A 347 -7.50 -6.94 -3.92
C GLY A 347 -6.73 -8.25 -3.79
N LEU A 348 -5.91 -8.40 -2.74
CA LEU A 348 -5.22 -9.67 -2.45
C LEU A 348 -6.19 -10.85 -2.35
N SER A 349 -7.33 -10.69 -1.64
CA SER A 349 -8.33 -11.75 -1.54
C SER A 349 -9.02 -12.03 -2.87
N ILE A 350 -9.44 -11.00 -3.60
CA ILE A 350 -10.17 -11.14 -4.87
C ILE A 350 -9.33 -11.90 -5.90
N PHE A 351 -8.08 -11.48 -6.13
CA PHE A 351 -7.25 -12.07 -7.18
C PHE A 351 -6.67 -13.43 -6.79
N ALA A 352 -6.49 -13.71 -5.49
CA ALA A 352 -6.15 -15.06 -5.05
C ALA A 352 -7.33 -16.04 -5.23
N ILE A 353 -8.58 -15.59 -5.03
CA ILE A 353 -9.77 -16.39 -5.35
C ILE A 353 -9.92 -16.53 -6.87
N ASP A 354 -9.65 -15.46 -7.64
CA ASP A 354 -9.77 -15.51 -9.10
C ASP A 354 -8.79 -16.50 -9.73
N LEU A 355 -7.58 -16.65 -9.18
CA LEU A 355 -6.63 -17.68 -9.60
C LEU A 355 -7.16 -19.11 -9.45
N TYR A 356 -8.04 -19.38 -8.49
CA TYR A 356 -8.72 -20.68 -8.38
C TYR A 356 -9.62 -20.92 -9.60
N PHE A 357 -10.34 -19.91 -10.08
CA PHE A 357 -11.22 -20.00 -11.26
C PHE A 357 -10.48 -19.81 -12.59
N ALA A 358 -9.24 -19.33 -12.57
CA ALA A 358 -8.43 -19.09 -13.76
C ALA A 358 -7.73 -20.34 -14.29
N GLN A 359 -8.05 -21.55 -13.76
CA GLN A 359 -7.44 -22.79 -14.20
C GLN A 359 -7.66 -23.03 -15.69
N PRO A 360 -6.63 -23.51 -16.43
CA PRO A 360 -6.78 -23.83 -17.85
C PRO A 360 -7.80 -24.95 -18.04
N ILE A 361 -8.74 -24.77 -18.97
CA ILE A 361 -9.88 -25.68 -19.22
C ILE A 361 -9.45 -27.03 -19.84
N ALA A 362 -8.21 -27.17 -20.30
CA ALA A 362 -7.72 -28.40 -20.92
C ALA A 362 -6.32 -28.75 -20.43
N ALA A 363 -6.17 -29.98 -19.92
CA ALA A 363 -4.88 -30.66 -19.80
C ALA A 363 -4.30 -30.88 -21.22
N GLY A 364 -3.68 -29.85 -21.79
CA GLY A 364 -3.03 -29.91 -23.08
C GLY A 364 -1.61 -30.47 -22.99
N ALA A 365 -0.92 -30.56 -24.12
CA ALA A 365 0.51 -30.88 -24.17
C ALA A 365 1.33 -29.95 -23.26
N ALA A 366 2.50 -30.43 -22.78
CA ALA A 366 3.41 -29.63 -21.98
C ALA A 366 3.75 -28.30 -22.67
N ILE A 367 3.81 -27.22 -21.90
CA ILE A 367 4.12 -25.89 -22.41
C ILE A 367 5.64 -25.69 -22.32
N GLY A 368 6.30 -25.64 -23.48
CA GLY A 368 7.76 -25.52 -23.57
C GLY A 368 8.28 -24.08 -23.58
N THR A 369 7.45 -23.11 -23.94
CA THR A 369 7.88 -21.71 -24.08
C THR A 369 6.88 -20.73 -23.49
N VAL A 370 7.36 -19.54 -23.09
CA VAL A 370 6.48 -18.44 -22.63
C VAL A 370 5.53 -17.99 -23.74
N GLY A 371 5.95 -18.04 -25.02
CA GLY A 371 5.11 -17.71 -26.16
C GLY A 371 3.92 -18.66 -26.31
N GLU A 372 4.13 -19.96 -26.15
CA GLU A 372 3.06 -20.98 -26.14
C GLU A 372 2.09 -20.74 -24.96
N PHE A 373 2.65 -20.43 -23.77
CA PHE A 373 1.82 -20.09 -22.59
C PHE A 373 0.92 -18.91 -22.89
N LEU A 374 1.46 -17.80 -23.42
CA LEU A 374 0.69 -16.60 -23.74
C LEU A 374 -0.37 -16.82 -24.84
N GLY A 375 -0.14 -17.80 -25.74
CA GLY A 375 -1.09 -18.20 -26.76
C GLY A 375 -2.26 -19.04 -26.25
N ARG A 376 -2.19 -19.61 -25.05
CA ARG A 376 -3.27 -20.44 -24.50
C ARG A 376 -4.44 -19.59 -23.95
N PRO A 377 -5.68 -20.03 -24.13
CA PRO A 377 -6.84 -19.42 -23.48
C PRO A 377 -6.69 -19.42 -21.96
N GLY A 378 -6.94 -18.29 -21.30
CA GLY A 378 -6.86 -18.16 -19.86
C GLY A 378 -5.50 -17.72 -19.29
N SER A 379 -4.39 -17.89 -20.01
CA SER A 379 -3.05 -17.50 -19.50
C SER A 379 -2.92 -16.02 -19.17
N TRP A 380 -3.54 -15.16 -19.98
CA TRP A 380 -3.58 -13.72 -19.70
C TRP A 380 -4.34 -13.38 -18.40
N ARG A 381 -5.40 -14.14 -18.06
CA ARG A 381 -6.11 -13.97 -16.80
C ARG A 381 -5.19 -14.28 -15.64
N ILE A 382 -4.48 -15.41 -15.67
CA ILE A 382 -3.52 -15.80 -14.64
C ILE A 382 -2.42 -14.74 -14.48
N LEU A 383 -1.85 -14.24 -15.59
CA LEU A 383 -0.82 -13.19 -15.52
C LEU A 383 -1.36 -11.90 -14.93
N ILE A 384 -2.55 -11.48 -15.34
CA ILE A 384 -3.20 -10.27 -14.82
C ILE A 384 -3.47 -10.42 -13.33
N ASP A 385 -3.99 -11.57 -12.88
CA ASP A 385 -4.26 -11.83 -11.47
C ASP A 385 -2.98 -11.77 -10.64
N ILE A 386 -1.89 -12.35 -11.14
CA ILE A 386 -0.60 -12.32 -10.43
C ILE A 386 0.00 -10.91 -10.39
N VAL A 387 -0.08 -10.14 -11.48
CA VAL A 387 0.33 -8.73 -11.50
C VAL A 387 -0.50 -7.91 -10.51
N LEU A 388 -1.82 -8.14 -10.49
CA LEU A 388 -2.72 -7.43 -9.59
C LEU A 388 -2.52 -7.84 -8.13
N LEU A 389 -2.29 -9.13 -7.83
CA LEU A 389 -1.87 -9.58 -6.51
C LEU A 389 -0.63 -8.82 -6.02
N GLY A 390 0.39 -8.71 -6.88
CA GLY A 390 1.57 -7.92 -6.57
C GLY A 390 1.23 -6.44 -6.32
N ALA A 391 0.44 -5.81 -7.20
CA ALA A 391 0.10 -4.39 -7.11
C ALA A 391 -0.70 -4.08 -5.83
N PHE A 392 -1.67 -4.91 -5.49
CA PHE A 392 -2.42 -4.76 -4.25
C PHE A 392 -1.56 -5.04 -3.00
N GLY A 393 -0.54 -5.90 -3.12
CA GLY A 393 0.50 -6.07 -2.11
C GLY A 393 1.30 -4.79 -1.85
N GLY A 394 1.65 -4.05 -2.91
CA GLY A 394 2.30 -2.73 -2.83
C GLY A 394 1.41 -1.69 -2.13
N PHE A 395 0.13 -1.61 -2.49
CA PHE A 395 -0.84 -0.72 -1.81
C PHE A 395 -1.03 -1.06 -0.33
N TYR A 396 -0.89 -2.33 0.02
CA TYR A 396 -1.01 -2.79 1.40
C TYR A 396 0.23 -2.48 2.24
N SER A 397 1.43 -2.79 1.75
CA SER A 397 2.67 -2.76 2.53
C SER A 397 3.27 -1.36 2.69
N VAL A 398 3.29 -0.54 1.63
CA VAL A 398 3.96 0.77 1.63
C VAL A 398 3.41 1.73 2.69
N PRO A 399 2.07 1.93 2.83
CA PRO A 399 1.54 2.81 3.87
C PRO A 399 1.85 2.31 5.28
N LEU A 400 1.89 1.00 5.50
CA LEU A 400 2.20 0.41 6.80
C LEU A 400 3.64 0.67 7.23
N TYR A 401 4.61 0.55 6.32
CA TYR A 401 6.00 0.94 6.60
C TYR A 401 6.11 2.43 6.92
N ALA A 402 5.44 3.29 6.18
CA ALA A 402 5.43 4.72 6.44
C ALA A 402 4.81 5.04 7.82
N LEU A 403 3.74 4.33 8.23
CA LEU A 403 3.14 4.46 9.56
C LEU A 403 4.10 4.05 10.69
N ILE A 404 4.79 2.92 10.52
CA ILE A 404 5.79 2.48 11.50
C ILE A 404 6.85 3.57 11.68
N GLN A 405 7.35 4.14 10.57
CA GLN A 405 8.39 5.16 10.59
C GLN A 405 7.92 6.48 11.21
N GLN A 406 6.69 6.91 10.91
CA GLN A 406 6.15 8.18 11.39
C GLN A 406 5.77 8.14 12.87
N HIS A 407 5.21 7.03 13.35
CA HIS A 407 4.69 6.93 14.72
C HIS A 407 5.67 6.32 15.71
N SER A 408 6.79 5.78 15.26
CA SER A 408 7.82 5.26 16.15
C SER A 408 8.70 6.38 16.71
N GLU A 409 9.16 6.23 17.95
CA GLU A 409 10.14 7.14 18.50
C GLU A 409 11.48 7.01 17.78
N ARG A 410 12.07 8.14 17.40
CA ARG A 410 13.35 8.16 16.65
C ARG A 410 14.45 7.36 17.35
N LYS A 411 14.50 7.38 18.69
CA LYS A 411 15.48 6.64 19.50
C LYS A 411 15.34 5.12 19.45
N GLN A 412 14.17 4.61 19.06
CA GLN A 412 13.85 3.18 19.09
C GLN A 412 13.51 2.63 17.70
N LEU A 413 13.50 3.48 16.67
CA LEU A 413 13.00 3.12 15.34
C LEU A 413 13.73 1.92 14.74
N SER A 414 15.07 1.87 14.83
CA SER A 414 15.83 0.73 14.27
C SER A 414 15.50 -0.57 15.00
N ARG A 415 15.29 -0.53 16.30
CA ARG A 415 14.87 -1.69 17.12
C ARG A 415 13.44 -2.11 16.79
N ILE A 416 12.52 -1.17 16.56
CA ILE A 416 11.15 -1.46 16.14
C ILE A 416 11.14 -2.11 14.74
N ILE A 417 11.96 -1.63 13.80
CA ILE A 417 12.13 -2.29 12.48
C ILE A 417 12.75 -3.68 12.63
N ALA A 418 13.67 -3.86 13.58
CA ALA A 418 14.20 -5.20 13.89
C ALA A 418 13.11 -6.14 14.42
N ALA A 419 12.21 -5.67 15.28
CA ALA A 419 11.03 -6.43 15.72
C ALA A 419 10.12 -6.79 14.54
N ASN A 420 9.90 -5.86 13.61
CA ASN A 420 9.16 -6.12 12.38
C ASN A 420 9.81 -7.27 11.56
N ASN A 421 11.13 -7.26 11.40
CA ASN A 421 11.84 -8.31 10.64
C ASN A 421 11.72 -9.69 11.31
N ILE A 422 11.80 -9.74 12.65
CA ILE A 422 11.62 -10.98 13.42
C ILE A 422 10.19 -11.52 13.23
N LEU A 423 9.19 -10.66 13.37
CA LEU A 423 7.79 -11.05 13.19
C LEU A 423 7.53 -11.48 11.73
N ASN A 424 8.09 -10.78 10.75
CA ASN A 424 8.01 -11.19 9.34
C ASN A 424 8.56 -12.61 9.15
N ALA A 425 9.75 -12.91 9.71
CA ALA A 425 10.35 -14.25 9.60
C ALA A 425 9.48 -15.34 10.25
N ILE A 426 8.93 -15.08 11.45
CA ILE A 426 8.00 -15.99 12.12
C ILE A 426 6.76 -16.25 11.26
N PHE A 427 6.15 -15.19 10.73
CA PHE A 427 4.96 -15.28 9.87
C PHE A 427 5.24 -16.06 8.59
N MET A 428 6.41 -15.85 7.95
CA MET A 428 6.82 -16.61 6.75
C MET A 428 6.98 -18.11 7.06
N VAL A 429 7.65 -18.46 8.16
CA VAL A 429 7.81 -19.86 8.57
C VAL A 429 6.44 -20.50 8.87
N THR A 430 5.56 -19.76 9.54
CA THR A 430 4.18 -20.21 9.81
C THR A 430 3.39 -20.42 8.52
N ALA A 431 3.58 -19.53 7.52
CA ALA A 431 2.95 -19.66 6.21
C ALA A 431 3.37 -20.94 5.47
N PHE A 432 4.66 -21.29 5.54
CA PHE A 432 5.17 -22.52 4.93
C PHE A 432 4.61 -23.76 5.65
N GLY A 433 4.58 -23.76 6.98
CA GLY A 433 3.99 -24.84 7.77
C GLY A 433 2.50 -25.03 7.48
N LEU A 434 1.74 -23.93 7.39
CA LEU A 434 0.33 -23.98 7.01
C LEU A 434 0.15 -24.52 5.59
N SER A 435 0.94 -24.05 4.63
CA SER A 435 0.87 -24.54 3.24
C SER A 435 1.13 -26.03 3.17
N MET A 436 2.16 -26.54 3.88
CA MET A 436 2.44 -27.97 3.97
C MET A 436 1.27 -28.74 4.60
N ALA A 437 0.69 -28.24 5.67
CA ALA A 437 -0.45 -28.89 6.34
C ALA A 437 -1.67 -28.98 5.43
N VAL A 438 -2.02 -27.88 4.75
CA VAL A 438 -3.19 -27.82 3.84
C VAL A 438 -2.99 -28.78 2.65
N LEU A 439 -1.83 -28.75 2.00
CA LEU A 439 -1.51 -29.64 0.89
C LEU A 439 -1.42 -31.11 1.35
N GLY A 440 -0.87 -31.37 2.55
CA GLY A 440 -0.81 -32.69 3.16
C GLY A 440 -2.19 -33.29 3.51
N MET A 441 -3.22 -32.45 3.70
CA MET A 441 -4.61 -32.86 3.83
C MET A 441 -5.30 -33.20 2.49
N GLY A 442 -4.57 -33.09 1.37
CA GLY A 442 -5.06 -33.43 0.03
C GLY A 442 -5.68 -32.25 -0.74
N PHE A 443 -5.61 -31.03 -0.23
CA PHE A 443 -6.02 -29.85 -1.00
C PHE A 443 -5.04 -29.59 -2.15
N SER A 444 -5.58 -29.11 -3.27
CA SER A 444 -4.78 -28.66 -4.41
C SER A 444 -4.17 -27.27 -4.16
N ILE A 445 -3.19 -26.89 -4.99
CA ILE A 445 -2.55 -25.55 -4.88
C ILE A 445 -3.56 -24.41 -5.11
N PRO A 446 -4.49 -24.46 -6.10
CA PRO A 446 -5.53 -23.45 -6.23
C PRO A 446 -6.47 -23.36 -5.00
N GLU A 447 -6.81 -24.47 -4.37
CA GLU A 447 -7.59 -24.47 -3.12
C GLU A 447 -6.81 -23.85 -1.96
N LEU A 448 -5.50 -24.08 -1.88
CA LEU A 448 -4.64 -23.36 -0.92
C LEU A 448 -4.72 -21.84 -1.14
N PHE A 449 -4.74 -21.36 -2.39
CA PHE A 449 -4.90 -19.92 -2.67
C PHE A 449 -6.23 -19.38 -2.14
N VAL A 450 -7.32 -20.15 -2.25
CA VAL A 450 -8.62 -19.80 -1.64
C VAL A 450 -8.51 -19.76 -0.11
N VAL A 451 -7.87 -20.75 0.52
CA VAL A 451 -7.65 -20.77 1.98
C VAL A 451 -6.89 -19.52 2.42
N LEU A 452 -5.80 -19.15 1.73
CA LEU A 452 -5.04 -17.93 2.02
C LEU A 452 -5.90 -16.67 1.83
N ALA A 453 -6.72 -16.61 0.79
CA ALA A 453 -7.62 -15.50 0.53
C ALA A 453 -8.69 -15.34 1.62
N LEU A 454 -9.27 -16.44 2.10
CA LEU A 454 -10.23 -16.43 3.20
C LEU A 454 -9.59 -16.01 4.52
N LEU A 455 -8.40 -16.51 4.83
CA LEU A 455 -7.63 -16.06 5.99
C LEU A 455 -7.31 -14.56 5.89
N ASN A 456 -6.91 -14.07 4.70
CA ASN A 456 -6.69 -12.64 4.48
C ASN A 456 -7.98 -11.84 4.68
N ALA A 457 -9.13 -12.33 4.22
CA ALA A 457 -10.42 -11.69 4.43
C ALA A 457 -10.78 -11.61 5.93
N LEU A 458 -10.51 -12.66 6.72
CA LEU A 458 -10.70 -12.63 8.18
C LEU A 458 -9.81 -11.60 8.86
N VAL A 459 -8.52 -11.54 8.49
CA VAL A 459 -7.59 -10.52 9.00
C VAL A 459 -8.04 -9.12 8.58
N ALA A 460 -8.51 -8.95 7.33
CA ALA A 460 -9.06 -7.70 6.86
C ALA A 460 -10.25 -7.25 7.71
N VAL A 461 -11.23 -8.13 7.97
CA VAL A 461 -12.39 -7.83 8.83
C VAL A 461 -11.93 -7.40 10.23
N TYR A 462 -10.94 -8.09 10.81
CA TYR A 462 -10.37 -7.70 12.10
C TYR A 462 -9.76 -6.30 12.06
N ILE A 463 -8.88 -6.02 11.09
CA ILE A 463 -8.23 -4.71 10.94
C ILE A 463 -9.29 -3.61 10.74
N TYR A 464 -10.33 -3.87 9.93
CA TYR A 464 -11.39 -2.90 9.65
C TYR A 464 -12.27 -2.65 10.88
N SER A 465 -12.50 -3.66 11.72
CA SER A 465 -13.23 -3.47 12.96
C SER A 465 -12.54 -2.50 13.93
N LEU A 466 -11.22 -2.35 13.80
CA LEU A 466 -10.43 -1.43 14.63
C LEU A 466 -10.49 0.02 14.13
N MET A 467 -10.68 0.25 12.83
CA MET A 467 -10.67 1.57 12.19
C MET A 467 -11.72 1.71 11.07
N PRO A 468 -13.01 1.49 11.36
CA PRO A 468 -14.07 1.46 10.35
C PRO A 468 -14.24 2.78 9.60
N GLU A 469 -13.89 3.90 10.22
CA GLU A 469 -14.05 5.24 9.66
C GLU A 469 -13.20 5.45 8.41
N PHE A 470 -11.96 4.95 8.43
CA PHE A 470 -11.05 5.06 7.27
C PHE A 470 -11.52 4.21 6.09
N LEU A 471 -12.05 3.01 6.36
CA LEU A 471 -12.65 2.19 5.32
C LEU A 471 -13.88 2.88 4.72
N MET A 472 -14.78 3.39 5.57
CA MET A 472 -15.99 4.08 5.08
C MET A 472 -15.64 5.32 4.26
N ARG A 473 -14.66 6.11 4.68
CA ARG A 473 -14.16 7.25 3.94
C ARG A 473 -13.58 6.83 2.58
N PHE A 474 -12.80 5.76 2.56
CA PHE A 474 -12.23 5.23 1.32
C PHE A 474 -13.31 4.69 0.36
N LEU A 475 -14.30 3.95 0.87
CA LEU A 475 -15.45 3.53 0.08
C LEU A 475 -16.26 4.72 -0.44
N ALA A 476 -16.42 5.78 0.37
CA ALA A 476 -17.02 7.03 -0.06
C ALA A 476 -16.22 7.66 -1.21
N TRP A 477 -14.89 7.69 -1.10
CA TRP A 477 -14.01 8.21 -2.14
C TRP A 477 -14.14 7.43 -3.46
N ILE A 478 -14.09 6.09 -3.43
CA ILE A 478 -14.32 5.26 -4.62
C ILE A 478 -15.68 5.56 -5.23
N PHE A 479 -16.75 5.51 -4.41
CA PHE A 479 -18.12 5.69 -4.88
C PHE A 479 -18.34 7.06 -5.50
N VAL A 480 -17.83 8.10 -4.87
CA VAL A 480 -17.95 9.49 -5.35
C VAL A 480 -17.19 9.67 -6.67
N ASN A 481 -15.97 9.11 -6.81
CA ASN A 481 -15.18 9.25 -8.03
C ASN A 481 -15.71 8.42 -9.21
N ILE A 482 -16.49 7.36 -8.94
CA ILE A 482 -17.23 6.63 -9.99
C ILE A 482 -18.40 7.45 -10.53
N ILE A 483 -19.08 8.24 -9.67
CA ILE A 483 -20.31 8.96 -10.05
C ILE A 483 -20.03 10.40 -10.44
N TYR A 484 -19.07 11.06 -9.80
CA TYR A 484 -18.77 12.48 -9.94
C TYR A 484 -17.28 12.72 -10.24
N ARG A 485 -17.00 13.87 -10.85
CA ARG A 485 -15.64 14.42 -10.95
C ARG A 485 -15.48 15.53 -9.90
N VAL A 486 -15.03 15.17 -8.72
CA VAL A 486 -14.90 16.11 -7.61
C VAL A 486 -13.59 16.87 -7.71
N ARG A 487 -13.65 18.20 -7.56
CA ARG A 487 -12.49 19.10 -7.51
C ARG A 487 -12.49 19.88 -6.21
N PRO A 488 -11.82 19.39 -5.17
CA PRO A 488 -11.67 20.12 -3.92
C PRO A 488 -10.61 21.22 -4.06
N SER A 489 -10.79 22.33 -3.34
CA SER A 489 -9.83 23.44 -3.21
C SER A 489 -9.85 23.98 -1.79
N GLY A 490 -8.71 24.49 -1.29
CA GLY A 490 -8.58 24.97 0.09
C GLY A 490 -8.51 23.85 1.12
N ILE A 491 -8.05 22.63 0.74
CA ILE A 491 -7.95 21.47 1.67
C ILE A 491 -7.03 21.78 2.84
N GLU A 492 -6.03 22.61 2.63
CA GLU A 492 -5.07 23.11 3.61
C GLU A 492 -5.73 23.92 4.75
N ASN A 493 -6.92 24.44 4.54
CA ASN A 493 -7.70 25.17 5.54
C ASN A 493 -8.36 24.25 6.59
N VAL A 494 -8.38 22.92 6.35
CA VAL A 494 -8.85 21.97 7.35
C VAL A 494 -7.70 21.65 8.30
N PRO A 495 -7.82 21.87 9.61
CA PRO A 495 -6.75 21.57 10.57
C PRO A 495 -6.33 20.11 10.49
N ASP A 496 -5.03 19.83 10.39
CA ASP A 496 -4.50 18.45 10.37
C ASP A 496 -4.70 17.75 11.72
N GLU A 497 -4.70 18.48 12.83
CA GLU A 497 -4.92 17.99 14.19
C GLU A 497 -5.86 18.91 14.98
N GLY A 498 -6.41 18.39 16.06
CA GLY A 498 -7.30 19.13 16.95
C GLY A 498 -8.77 19.21 16.46
N PRO A 499 -9.68 19.71 17.29
CA PRO A 499 -11.09 19.79 16.98
C PRO A 499 -11.41 20.94 16.01
N ALA A 500 -12.41 20.73 15.15
CA ALA A 500 -12.97 21.77 14.30
C ALA A 500 -14.44 21.46 13.95
N VAL A 501 -15.21 22.50 13.65
CA VAL A 501 -16.54 22.35 13.08
C VAL A 501 -16.49 22.72 11.60
N VAL A 502 -16.96 21.83 10.74
CA VAL A 502 -17.16 22.10 9.31
C VAL A 502 -18.61 22.50 9.08
N VAL A 503 -18.82 23.61 8.40
CA VAL A 503 -20.16 24.11 8.06
C VAL A 503 -20.30 24.16 6.54
N CYS A 504 -21.34 23.54 6.01
CA CYS A 504 -21.54 23.41 4.57
C CYS A 504 -22.99 23.65 4.15
N ASN A 505 -23.21 24.15 2.93
CA ASN A 505 -24.55 24.21 2.30
C ASN A 505 -25.06 22.80 1.98
N HIS A 506 -26.38 22.61 1.91
CA HIS A 506 -27.01 21.31 1.79
C HIS A 506 -27.85 21.18 0.51
N VAL A 507 -27.24 20.59 -0.53
CA VAL A 507 -27.77 20.61 -1.91
C VAL A 507 -28.30 19.22 -2.35
N SER A 508 -27.71 18.14 -1.79
CA SER A 508 -27.96 16.78 -2.25
C SER A 508 -27.90 15.76 -1.09
N TYR A 509 -28.52 14.61 -1.27
CA TYR A 509 -28.33 13.46 -0.36
C TYR A 509 -26.87 12.96 -0.34
N MET A 510 -26.07 13.32 -1.34
CA MET A 510 -24.66 12.94 -1.47
C MET A 510 -23.68 13.87 -0.75
N ASP A 511 -24.13 15.02 -0.23
CA ASP A 511 -23.23 16.02 0.38
C ASP A 511 -22.31 15.44 1.45
N PRO A 512 -22.79 14.62 2.42
CA PRO A 512 -21.91 14.03 3.43
C PRO A 512 -20.87 13.10 2.82
N ILE A 513 -21.23 12.35 1.78
CA ILE A 513 -20.35 11.38 1.12
C ILE A 513 -19.30 12.11 0.27
N VAL A 514 -19.71 13.18 -0.44
CA VAL A 514 -18.80 14.06 -1.21
C VAL A 514 -17.79 14.74 -0.29
N LEU A 515 -18.24 15.26 0.85
CA LEU A 515 -17.36 15.87 1.85
C LEU A 515 -16.42 14.85 2.47
N ALA A 516 -16.92 13.65 2.84
CA ALA A 516 -16.09 12.57 3.36
C ALA A 516 -15.01 12.11 2.37
N ALA A 517 -15.34 12.11 1.06
CA ALA A 517 -14.39 11.78 0.00
C ALA A 517 -13.34 12.88 -0.22
N SER A 518 -13.70 14.16 0.02
CA SER A 518 -12.87 15.33 -0.26
C SER A 518 -11.95 15.72 0.90
N ILE A 519 -12.41 15.53 2.14
CA ILE A 519 -11.67 15.89 3.36
C ILE A 519 -11.00 14.64 3.93
N ARG A 520 -9.69 14.71 4.13
CA ARG A 520 -8.87 13.55 4.52
C ARG A 520 -9.11 13.05 5.94
N ARG A 521 -9.43 13.97 6.87
CA ARG A 521 -9.76 13.60 8.25
C ARG A 521 -11.17 13.03 8.35
N PRO A 522 -11.37 11.91 9.07
CA PRO A 522 -12.71 11.41 9.35
C PRO A 522 -13.56 12.48 10.06
N MET A 523 -14.77 12.71 9.54
CA MET A 523 -15.71 13.69 10.08
C MET A 523 -16.91 13.01 10.71
N ARG A 524 -17.45 13.60 11.78
CA ARG A 524 -18.71 13.21 12.43
C ARG A 524 -19.83 14.04 11.84
N PHE A 525 -20.64 13.45 10.96
CA PHE A 525 -21.76 14.15 10.35
C PHE A 525 -22.96 14.20 11.30
N VAL A 526 -23.52 15.40 11.51
CA VAL A 526 -24.79 15.57 12.20
C VAL A 526 -25.92 15.38 11.18
N MET A 527 -26.71 14.31 11.33
CA MET A 527 -27.66 13.85 10.32
C MET A 527 -29.05 13.56 10.90
N TYR A 528 -30.07 13.74 10.06
CA TYR A 528 -31.45 13.48 10.43
C TYR A 528 -31.66 12.00 10.83
N TYR A 529 -32.20 11.75 12.01
CA TYR A 529 -32.28 10.42 12.63
C TYR A 529 -33.02 9.36 11.78
N LYS A 530 -33.98 9.75 10.94
CA LYS A 530 -34.72 8.79 10.08
C LYS A 530 -33.84 8.14 9.01
N ILE A 531 -32.69 8.72 8.65
CA ILE A 531 -31.74 8.12 7.70
C ILE A 531 -31.17 6.81 8.27
N PHE A 532 -31.01 6.73 9.60
CA PHE A 532 -30.52 5.53 10.28
C PHE A 532 -31.54 4.38 10.33
N LYS A 533 -32.77 4.57 9.84
CA LYS A 533 -33.76 3.50 9.67
C LYS A 533 -33.55 2.67 8.42
N LEU A 534 -32.74 3.15 7.45
CA LEU A 534 -32.41 2.44 6.21
C LEU A 534 -31.18 1.54 6.46
N PRO A 535 -31.26 0.19 6.32
CA PRO A 535 -30.22 -0.73 6.80
C PRO A 535 -28.83 -0.45 6.24
N LEU A 536 -28.69 -0.24 4.92
CA LEU A 536 -27.42 0.02 4.27
C LEU A 536 -26.82 1.37 4.70
N LEU A 537 -27.63 2.43 4.75
CA LEU A 537 -27.19 3.76 5.17
C LEU A 537 -26.90 3.79 6.68
N ARG A 538 -27.68 3.04 7.47
CA ARG A 538 -27.41 2.84 8.90
C ARG A 538 -26.02 2.25 9.11
N PHE A 539 -25.68 1.15 8.43
CA PHE A 539 -24.36 0.52 8.52
C PHE A 539 -23.26 1.51 8.17
N PHE A 540 -23.37 2.21 7.04
CA PHE A 540 -22.39 3.17 6.58
C PHE A 540 -22.19 4.32 7.58
N PHE A 541 -23.27 5.02 7.97
CA PHE A 541 -23.14 6.20 8.83
C PHE A 541 -22.86 5.86 10.30
N GLN A 542 -23.26 4.68 10.80
CA GLN A 542 -22.84 4.23 12.13
C GLN A 542 -21.33 3.98 12.19
N ASN A 543 -20.75 3.35 11.16
CA ASN A 543 -19.30 3.15 11.07
C ASN A 543 -18.52 4.46 10.86
N MET A 544 -19.13 5.48 10.27
CA MET A 544 -18.59 6.84 10.25
C MET A 544 -18.83 7.62 11.57
N LYS A 545 -19.45 7.00 12.56
CA LYS A 545 -19.83 7.62 13.85
C LYS A 545 -20.65 8.91 13.66
N ALA A 546 -21.56 8.91 12.68
CA ALA A 546 -22.47 10.02 12.46
C ALA A 546 -23.43 10.19 13.64
N ILE A 547 -23.78 11.44 13.94
CA ILE A 547 -24.58 11.84 15.10
C ILE A 547 -26.04 12.06 14.64
N PRO A 548 -27.01 11.22 15.11
CA PRO A 548 -28.41 11.42 14.78
C PRO A 548 -28.98 12.66 15.50
N ILE A 549 -29.70 13.50 14.75
CA ILE A 549 -30.39 14.68 15.28
C ILE A 549 -31.84 14.72 14.84
N ALA A 550 -32.72 15.27 15.67
CA ALA A 550 -34.09 15.62 15.34
C ALA A 550 -34.31 17.13 15.50
N SER A 551 -35.37 17.64 14.91
CA SER A 551 -35.81 19.01 15.22
C SER A 551 -36.43 19.07 16.63
N ALA A 552 -36.33 20.23 17.29
CA ALA A 552 -36.94 20.45 18.61
C ALA A 552 -38.46 20.17 18.66
N ARG A 553 -39.12 20.25 17.50
CA ARG A 553 -40.56 19.97 17.36
C ARG A 553 -40.89 18.49 17.25
N GLU A 554 -39.94 17.69 16.76
CA GLU A 554 -40.12 16.25 16.58
C GLU A 554 -39.65 15.48 17.84
N ASP A 555 -38.43 15.78 18.33
CA ASP A 555 -37.85 15.14 19.50
C ASP A 555 -36.80 16.07 20.14
N LYS A 556 -37.20 16.77 21.19
CA LYS A 556 -36.35 17.73 21.92
C LYS A 556 -35.21 17.00 22.67
N GLN A 557 -35.47 15.80 23.18
CA GLN A 557 -34.47 15.04 23.92
C GLN A 557 -33.35 14.57 22.98
N LEU A 558 -33.70 13.97 21.83
CA LEU A 558 -32.73 13.55 20.84
C LEU A 558 -31.89 14.72 20.28
N MET A 559 -32.50 15.91 20.18
CA MET A 559 -31.78 17.13 19.83
C MET A 559 -30.72 17.49 20.87
N MET A 560 -31.07 17.44 22.17
CA MET A 560 -30.11 17.75 23.26
C MET A 560 -28.99 16.71 23.30
N GLU A 561 -29.32 15.42 23.24
CA GLU A 561 -28.33 14.35 23.16
C GLU A 561 -27.38 14.49 21.97
N ALA A 562 -27.86 15.04 20.84
CA ALA A 562 -27.01 15.31 19.68
C ALA A 562 -25.97 16.41 19.98
N PHE A 563 -26.34 17.48 20.69
CA PHE A 563 -25.40 18.52 21.10
C PHE A 563 -24.36 17.99 22.08
N ASP A 564 -24.76 17.16 23.04
CA ASP A 564 -23.85 16.52 24.00
C ASP A 564 -22.84 15.60 23.28
N LYS A 565 -23.30 14.82 22.29
CA LYS A 565 -22.44 13.99 21.46
C LYS A 565 -21.48 14.82 20.59
N VAL A 566 -21.94 15.94 20.05
CA VAL A 566 -21.09 16.87 19.29
C VAL A 566 -19.97 17.41 20.19
N ASP A 567 -20.30 17.88 21.40
CA ASP A 567 -19.31 18.37 22.35
C ASP A 567 -18.31 17.27 22.75
N ALA A 568 -18.79 16.06 23.01
CA ALA A 568 -17.93 14.90 23.35
C ALA A 568 -16.97 14.52 22.21
N GLU A 569 -17.40 14.59 20.95
CA GLU A 569 -16.52 14.30 19.81
C GLU A 569 -15.50 15.44 19.58
N LEU A 570 -15.88 16.70 19.75
CA LEU A 570 -14.95 17.83 19.71
C LEU A 570 -13.92 17.75 20.85
N ALA A 571 -14.34 17.32 22.06
CA ALA A 571 -13.43 17.09 23.19
C ALA A 571 -12.35 16.06 22.89
N LYS A 572 -12.63 15.06 22.04
CA LYS A 572 -11.69 14.04 21.57
C LYS A 572 -10.77 14.54 20.45
N GLY A 573 -10.90 15.79 20.01
CA GLY A 573 -10.13 16.34 18.91
C GLY A 573 -10.68 16.00 17.53
N ASN A 574 -11.91 15.49 17.41
CA ASN A 574 -12.52 15.14 16.14
C ASN A 574 -13.12 16.35 15.39
N ILE A 575 -13.31 16.19 14.08
CA ILE A 575 -14.04 17.15 13.25
C ILE A 575 -15.53 16.78 13.23
N VAL A 576 -16.40 17.76 13.46
CA VAL A 576 -17.85 17.61 13.31
C VAL A 576 -18.35 18.42 12.13
N CYS A 577 -19.15 17.82 11.26
CA CYS A 577 -19.75 18.47 10.10
C CYS A 577 -21.25 18.73 10.33
N ILE A 578 -21.65 19.98 10.15
CA ILE A 578 -23.02 20.45 10.35
C ILE A 578 -23.53 21.11 9.06
N PHE A 579 -24.77 20.80 8.67
CA PHE A 579 -25.52 21.50 7.63
C PHE A 579 -26.49 22.48 8.29
N PRO A 580 -26.13 23.77 8.44
CA PRO A 580 -26.88 24.68 9.28
C PRO A 580 -28.21 25.11 8.68
N GLU A 581 -28.45 24.83 7.40
CA GLU A 581 -29.77 25.02 6.75
C GLU A 581 -30.85 24.13 7.41
N GLY A 582 -30.43 22.99 7.99
CA GLY A 582 -31.32 22.04 8.64
C GLY A 582 -32.18 21.22 7.69
N GLY A 583 -31.84 21.18 6.41
CA GLY A 583 -32.45 20.34 5.38
C GLY A 583 -31.93 20.63 3.98
N ILE A 584 -32.12 19.70 3.07
CA ILE A 584 -31.69 19.81 1.66
C ILE A 584 -32.53 20.89 0.97
N THR A 585 -31.87 21.80 0.24
CA THR A 585 -32.52 22.86 -0.53
C THR A 585 -33.58 22.33 -1.50
N ARG A 586 -34.61 23.13 -1.78
CA ARG A 586 -35.68 22.78 -2.73
C ARG A 586 -35.51 23.43 -4.11
N ASP A 587 -34.77 24.51 -4.17
CA ASP A 587 -34.58 25.38 -5.35
C ASP A 587 -33.12 25.48 -5.79
N GLY A 588 -32.17 24.88 -5.03
CA GLY A 588 -30.74 24.94 -5.29
C GLY A 588 -30.06 26.14 -4.66
N GLU A 589 -30.82 27.03 -3.99
CA GLU A 589 -30.26 28.16 -3.27
C GLU A 589 -29.94 27.82 -1.81
N ILE A 590 -28.92 28.49 -1.25
CA ILE A 590 -28.52 28.33 0.14
C ILE A 590 -29.63 28.92 1.03
N GLN A 591 -30.18 28.10 1.89
CA GLN A 591 -31.18 28.51 2.85
C GLN A 591 -30.53 29.24 4.03
N ARG A 592 -31.37 30.02 4.77
CA ARG A 592 -30.91 30.73 5.97
C ARG A 592 -30.31 29.77 6.99
N PHE A 593 -29.11 30.09 7.50
CA PHE A 593 -28.43 29.30 8.51
C PHE A 593 -29.09 29.45 9.88
N ARG A 594 -29.29 28.34 10.55
CA ARG A 594 -29.88 28.28 11.90
C ARG A 594 -28.79 28.46 12.97
N PRO A 595 -29.11 29.04 14.13
CA PRO A 595 -28.13 29.37 15.18
C PRO A 595 -27.60 28.12 15.95
N GLY A 596 -27.84 26.89 15.47
CA GLY A 596 -27.35 25.68 16.09
C GLY A 596 -25.81 25.60 16.20
N VAL A 597 -25.11 26.16 15.20
CA VAL A 597 -23.65 26.21 15.22
C VAL A 597 -23.12 27.14 16.33
N GLU A 598 -23.81 28.25 16.61
CA GLU A 598 -23.42 29.16 17.69
C GLU A 598 -23.51 28.49 19.06
N LYS A 599 -24.51 27.62 19.28
CA LYS A 599 -24.65 26.84 20.50
C LYS A 599 -23.47 25.86 20.69
N VAL A 600 -23.04 25.23 19.60
CA VAL A 600 -21.87 24.32 19.60
C VAL A 600 -20.61 25.10 19.99
N ILE A 601 -20.39 26.27 19.40
CA ILE A 601 -19.20 27.09 19.67
C ILE A 601 -19.24 27.72 21.06
N ALA A 602 -20.42 28.05 21.56
CA ALA A 602 -20.61 28.55 22.95
C ALA A 602 -20.27 27.45 23.98
N SER A 603 -20.59 26.18 23.68
CA SER A 603 -20.21 25.04 24.53
C SER A 603 -18.71 24.74 24.45
N ARG A 604 -18.14 24.82 23.27
CA ARG A 604 -16.71 24.54 23.03
C ARG A 604 -16.14 25.46 21.96
N ALA A 605 -15.25 26.35 22.38
CA ALA A 605 -14.58 27.31 21.52
C ALA A 605 -13.57 26.61 20.58
N VAL A 606 -14.02 26.26 19.36
CA VAL A 606 -13.21 25.62 18.31
C VAL A 606 -13.34 26.38 17.00
N PRO A 607 -12.34 26.32 16.10
CA PRO A 607 -12.44 26.97 14.79
C PRO A 607 -13.55 26.36 13.94
N VAL A 608 -14.22 27.22 13.13
CA VAL A 608 -15.27 26.81 12.19
C VAL A 608 -14.77 26.98 10.77
N VAL A 609 -14.76 25.90 9.99
CA VAL A 609 -14.32 25.87 8.59
C VAL A 609 -15.55 25.96 7.67
N PRO A 610 -15.76 27.08 6.96
CA PRO A 610 -16.84 27.19 6.00
C PRO A 610 -16.50 26.45 4.72
N VAL A 611 -17.45 25.65 4.20
CA VAL A 611 -17.30 24.86 2.98
C VAL A 611 -18.50 25.10 2.06
N ALA A 612 -18.23 25.25 0.77
CA ALA A 612 -19.28 25.36 -0.25
C ALA A 612 -19.21 24.22 -1.25
N LEU A 613 -20.35 23.60 -1.53
CA LEU A 613 -20.57 22.64 -2.60
C LEU A 613 -21.18 23.34 -3.81
N GLY A 614 -20.48 23.28 -4.95
CA GLY A 614 -20.93 23.83 -6.23
C GLY A 614 -21.17 22.77 -7.28
N HIS A 615 -22.08 23.05 -8.23
CA HIS A 615 -22.47 22.19 -9.36
C HIS A 615 -23.08 20.83 -9.00
N LEU A 616 -23.48 20.63 -7.75
CA LEU A 616 -24.11 19.39 -7.30
C LEU A 616 -25.65 19.41 -7.49
N TRP A 617 -26.25 20.63 -7.61
CA TRP A 617 -27.66 20.79 -7.95
C TRP A 617 -27.94 20.30 -9.37
N GLY A 618 -29.01 19.55 -9.56
CA GLY A 618 -29.31 18.92 -10.85
C GLY A 618 -28.59 17.59 -11.10
N SER A 619 -27.68 17.17 -10.20
CA SER A 619 -27.09 15.83 -10.23
C SER A 619 -28.10 14.74 -9.85
N TRP A 620 -27.73 13.48 -10.05
CA TRP A 620 -28.64 12.34 -9.87
C TRP A 620 -29.33 12.29 -8.50
N PHE A 621 -28.63 12.59 -7.42
CA PHE A 621 -29.16 12.52 -6.05
C PHE A 621 -29.65 13.87 -5.50
N SER A 622 -29.74 14.93 -6.32
CA SER A 622 -30.30 16.22 -5.90
C SER A 622 -31.83 16.23 -5.96
N ARG A 623 -32.47 17.15 -5.23
CA ARG A 623 -33.93 17.33 -5.26
C ARG A 623 -34.48 18.05 -6.50
N SER A 624 -33.62 18.47 -7.44
CA SER A 624 -34.08 19.11 -8.67
C SER A 624 -35.00 18.19 -9.45
N LYS A 625 -36.18 18.63 -9.86
CA LYS A 625 -37.21 17.87 -10.61
C LYS A 625 -37.90 16.71 -9.81
N GLY A 626 -38.35 16.99 -8.59
CA GLY A 626 -39.33 16.14 -7.87
C GLY A 626 -38.78 14.98 -7.06
N GLY A 627 -37.56 15.07 -6.56
CA GLY A 627 -37.03 14.29 -5.42
C GLY A 627 -36.87 12.78 -5.58
N GLY A 628 -35.66 12.28 -5.31
CA GLY A 628 -35.37 10.86 -5.01
C GLY A 628 -34.80 10.01 -6.14
N VAL A 629 -34.33 8.84 -5.77
CA VAL A 629 -33.56 7.83 -6.53
C VAL A 629 -34.25 7.29 -7.81
N ARG A 630 -35.48 7.71 -8.08
CA ARG A 630 -36.30 7.17 -9.19
C ARG A 630 -36.06 7.76 -10.57
N LYS A 631 -35.01 8.57 -10.76
CA LYS A 631 -34.75 9.24 -12.05
C LYS A 631 -33.69 8.50 -12.87
N ILE A 632 -33.91 8.52 -14.19
CA ILE A 632 -32.88 8.21 -15.20
C ILE A 632 -31.63 9.03 -14.89
N PRO A 633 -30.42 8.44 -14.91
CA PRO A 633 -29.18 9.13 -14.57
C PRO A 633 -28.95 10.35 -15.48
N GLY A 634 -29.40 11.52 -15.05
CA GLY A 634 -29.05 12.77 -15.67
C GLY A 634 -27.73 13.26 -15.08
N ARG A 635 -26.69 13.47 -15.89
CA ARG A 635 -25.34 13.90 -15.50
C ARG A 635 -24.59 12.92 -14.59
N LEU A 636 -24.34 11.70 -15.07
CA LEU A 636 -23.20 10.88 -14.64
C LEU A 636 -21.91 11.67 -14.94
N PHE A 637 -20.93 11.60 -14.04
CA PHE A 637 -19.67 12.35 -14.10
C PHE A 637 -19.82 13.88 -14.02
N ALA A 638 -20.85 14.38 -13.29
CA ALA A 638 -20.99 15.80 -13.03
C ALA A 638 -19.72 16.34 -12.31
N ARG A 639 -19.23 17.48 -12.79
CA ARG A 639 -18.08 18.17 -12.17
C ARG A 639 -18.56 18.87 -10.90
N VAL A 640 -18.19 18.33 -9.73
CA VAL A 640 -18.54 18.90 -8.43
C VAL A 640 -17.35 19.69 -7.91
N ARG A 641 -17.57 20.90 -7.42
CA ARG A 641 -16.56 21.70 -6.71
C ARG A 641 -16.83 21.66 -5.21
N VAL A 642 -15.76 21.41 -4.45
CA VAL A 642 -15.75 21.52 -2.98
C VAL A 642 -14.77 22.63 -2.63
N ILE A 643 -15.27 23.75 -2.16
CA ILE A 643 -14.46 24.95 -1.87
C ILE A 643 -14.43 25.14 -0.37
N ILE A 644 -13.23 25.03 0.21
CA ILE A 644 -13.00 25.11 1.65
C ILE A 644 -12.38 26.47 1.95
N GLY A 645 -13.08 27.28 2.73
CA GLY A 645 -12.64 28.61 3.14
C GLY A 645 -11.72 28.58 4.36
N GLU A 646 -11.14 29.72 4.69
CA GLU A 646 -10.30 29.88 5.88
C GLU A 646 -11.08 29.65 7.18
N PRO A 647 -10.45 29.04 8.20
CA PRO A 647 -11.10 28.82 9.48
C PRO A 647 -11.49 30.13 10.17
N VAL A 648 -12.73 30.22 10.62
CA VAL A 648 -13.24 31.34 11.40
C VAL A 648 -12.94 31.12 12.88
N PRO A 649 -12.27 32.05 13.56
CA PRO A 649 -12.00 31.97 14.99
C PRO A 649 -13.30 31.89 15.82
N PRO A 650 -13.32 31.18 16.97
CA PRO A 650 -14.54 30.97 17.76
C PRO A 650 -15.26 32.25 18.15
N GLY A 651 -14.52 33.32 18.49
CA GLY A 651 -15.08 34.62 18.88
C GLY A 651 -15.78 35.40 17.77
N GLU A 652 -15.61 34.98 16.50
CA GLU A 652 -16.18 35.65 15.34
C GLU A 652 -17.31 34.84 14.69
N VAL A 653 -17.70 33.72 15.28
CA VAL A 653 -18.69 32.81 14.71
C VAL A 653 -20.10 33.33 14.94
N SER A 654 -20.84 33.59 13.85
CA SER A 654 -22.29 33.73 13.86
C SER A 654 -22.90 33.03 12.65
N ALA A 655 -24.13 32.57 12.78
CA ALA A 655 -24.84 31.89 11.68
C ALA A 655 -24.94 32.80 10.44
N ALA A 656 -25.19 34.09 10.63
CA ALA A 656 -25.26 35.06 9.54
C ALA A 656 -23.89 35.24 8.84
N LYS A 657 -22.78 35.38 9.60
CA LYS A 657 -21.42 35.48 9.03
C LYS A 657 -21.05 34.24 8.23
N LEU A 658 -21.30 33.04 8.79
CA LEU A 658 -21.02 31.79 8.12
C LEU A 658 -21.85 31.62 6.83
N GLU A 659 -23.13 32.05 6.84
CA GLU A 659 -23.95 32.04 5.63
C GLU A 659 -23.36 32.92 4.54
N ILE A 660 -22.93 34.15 4.87
CA ILE A 660 -22.29 35.07 3.93
C ILE A 660 -21.01 34.44 3.35
N LEU A 661 -20.16 33.86 4.20
CA LEU A 661 -18.92 33.21 3.76
C LEU A 661 -19.20 32.04 2.82
N VAL A 662 -20.14 31.15 3.16
CA VAL A 662 -20.46 29.99 2.32
C VAL A 662 -21.09 30.42 1.00
N ARG A 663 -21.92 31.49 0.98
CA ARG A 663 -22.45 32.11 -0.25
C ARG A 663 -21.33 32.67 -1.12
N ALA A 664 -20.39 33.40 -0.52
CA ALA A 664 -19.24 33.96 -1.23
C ALA A 664 -18.34 32.86 -1.83
N LEU A 665 -18.06 31.78 -1.07
CA LEU A 665 -17.31 30.63 -1.56
C LEU A 665 -18.03 29.90 -2.71
N ARG A 666 -19.36 29.75 -2.62
CA ARG A 666 -20.14 29.13 -3.71
C ARG A 666 -20.12 29.99 -4.96
N GLY A 667 -20.29 31.32 -4.83
CA GLY A 667 -20.50 32.23 -5.95
C GLY A 667 -21.65 31.75 -6.85
N ASP A 668 -21.45 31.80 -8.16
CA ASP A 668 -22.44 31.39 -9.18
C ASP A 668 -22.44 29.87 -9.46
N LEU A 669 -21.73 29.07 -8.68
CA LEU A 669 -21.57 27.60 -8.87
C LEU A 669 -22.81 26.82 -8.35
N ARG A 670 -23.98 27.11 -8.91
CA ARG A 670 -25.23 26.42 -8.55
C ARG A 670 -25.30 24.96 -8.97
#